data_7dac686b3b6fa6a0f808f479abdec8cd
#
_entry.id   7dac686b3b6fa6a0f808f479abdec8cd
#
_cell.length_a   1.000
_cell.length_b   1.000
_cell.length_c   1.000
_cell.angle_alpha   90.00
_cell.angle_beta   90.00
_cell.angle_gamma   90.00
#
_symmetry.space_group_name_H-M   'P 1'
#
loop_
_entity.id
_entity.type
_entity.pdbx_description
1 polymer ?
#
loop_
_entity_poly.entity_id
_entity_poly.type
_entity_poly.pdbx_seq_one_letter_code
_entity_poly.pdbx_strand_id
1 'polypeptide(L)'
;MQSVLSHAQTDVSKLQQLMACRIQLDVEDKPLINEPADEPTLVALITEQLDHIAQKQLVEIRFEYQQQARSLYLLDGLLAAQLHLHAEAYISALAQIQAETVEETNTSTINTNTIERCLNSAFSLAKRDCAQAVNCYAQAGNLASQLNVLAQAVEALSHRTLAGITPMLAHLNTEKTEQSYWFTKPHQARVLSLNLFGKAPQASTAQSLILTQGTRLIAQQLLNANRLFIPISGNTLESLTVQLSQLIDSLDLSANFPDTDWLCSQGRDWFKRYQAKDELALVLMADSLEELMQEAKAMRAYIEKTQQTPAPTPAQTPATNLVFKTPAGSYFAASPLGDKGLTFVYPGVGTVYPNMFSDLHGYFPELYRELEREGDLAAMLQAEAIYQGAAYAKTAINVSVKDAAEMSLSQLAISGVGASYLFSRLLTRVFNIQPQLALGYSMGEAAMWASLDIWQTPHALINATQNSAIFNQEISGPLLAVRRDWQLSEDAPLVWNSFLVRASRAEINALLNDFPRVYLAIEQGDTCILAGCEASCLQLLKRLNKRGIASNKVTAMHTPPSQSQHSAIQGFYTLGLKANACETQVRFISAAQQSAVSIDSQSIAKSIADTFCAPLNFTALINTAYNQGARLFVEVGADRQTSTLIDKIGRQLELGTDGIQTHEQPILAMACNAKGSETITSLLKCLAQLISHRVPLSLAPLMPQSAVQSVTHSATIHADKTTAKSLAPHSVSACALGHFSNVFQEGEPL
;
A
#
# COMPACT_ATOMS: atom_id res chain seq x y z
N MET A 1 17.25 3.90 -16.31
CA MET A 1 17.22 3.36 -17.66
C MET A 1 18.31 2.31 -17.91
N GLN A 2 19.60 2.58 -17.68
CA GLN A 2 20.66 1.58 -17.88
C GLN A 2 20.56 0.34 -16.96
N SER A 3 20.07 0.46 -15.71
CA SER A 3 19.91 -0.69 -14.80
C SER A 3 18.72 -1.61 -15.12
N VAL A 4 17.67 -1.08 -15.73
CA VAL A 4 16.52 -1.88 -16.22
C VAL A 4 16.91 -2.66 -17.47
N LEU A 5 17.73 -2.07 -18.32
CA LEU A 5 18.30 -2.74 -19.50
C LEU A 5 19.34 -3.78 -19.12
N SER A 6 20.11 -3.62 -18.03
CA SER A 6 21.14 -4.58 -17.65
C SER A 6 20.59 -5.92 -17.16
N HIS A 7 19.39 -5.95 -16.56
CA HIS A 7 18.69 -7.21 -16.21
C HIS A 7 17.86 -7.78 -17.36
N ALA A 8 17.46 -6.93 -18.33
CA ALA A 8 16.81 -7.39 -19.57
C ALA A 8 17.84 -7.81 -20.63
N GLN A 9 19.07 -7.31 -20.57
CA GLN A 9 20.15 -7.66 -21.51
C GLN A 9 20.66 -9.10 -21.38
N THR A 10 20.39 -9.77 -20.24
CA THR A 10 20.80 -11.17 -20.10
C THR A 10 20.00 -12.14 -20.97
N ASP A 11 18.93 -11.71 -21.65
CA ASP A 11 18.13 -12.63 -22.44
C ASP A 11 17.36 -11.99 -23.62
N VAL A 12 18.01 -11.22 -24.45
CA VAL A 12 17.43 -10.72 -25.73
C VAL A 12 16.87 -11.87 -26.58
N SER A 13 17.48 -13.07 -26.50
CA SER A 13 16.98 -14.29 -27.14
C SER A 13 15.61 -14.76 -26.61
N LYS A 14 15.27 -14.45 -25.34
CA LYS A 14 13.96 -14.79 -24.76
C LYS A 14 12.86 -13.84 -25.22
N LEU A 15 13.15 -12.55 -25.40
CA LEU A 15 12.19 -11.58 -25.89
C LEU A 15 11.74 -11.86 -27.34
N GLN A 16 12.59 -12.46 -28.14
CA GLN A 16 12.27 -12.87 -29.52
C GLN A 16 11.21 -13.99 -29.60
N GLN A 17 10.93 -14.68 -28.50
CA GLN A 17 9.93 -15.75 -28.41
C GLN A 17 8.67 -15.33 -27.64
N LEU A 18 8.60 -14.11 -27.16
CA LEU A 18 7.46 -13.62 -26.40
C LEU A 18 6.49 -12.87 -27.31
N MET A 19 5.20 -13.11 -27.09
CA MET A 19 4.11 -12.38 -27.74
C MET A 19 3.53 -11.40 -26.73
N ALA A 20 3.73 -10.10 -26.95
CA ALA A 20 3.11 -9.04 -26.16
C ALA A 20 1.61 -9.03 -26.39
N CYS A 21 0.81 -8.98 -25.33
CA CYS A 21 -0.63 -8.88 -25.44
C CYS A 21 -1.20 -7.75 -24.57
N ARG A 22 -2.31 -7.18 -25.01
CA ARG A 22 -3.08 -6.15 -24.31
C ARG A 22 -4.55 -6.30 -24.64
N ILE A 23 -5.42 -6.02 -23.67
CA ILE A 23 -6.87 -5.99 -23.84
C ILE A 23 -7.37 -4.57 -23.65
N GLN A 24 -8.21 -4.11 -24.58
CA GLN A 24 -8.75 -2.75 -24.56
C GLN A 24 -10.26 -2.78 -24.84
N LEU A 25 -11.00 -1.85 -24.24
CA LEU A 25 -12.40 -1.57 -24.63
C LEU A 25 -12.46 -1.14 -26.08
N ASP A 26 -13.37 -1.72 -26.85
CA ASP A 26 -13.62 -1.34 -28.22
C ASP A 26 -14.62 -0.18 -28.24
N VAL A 27 -14.20 0.96 -28.79
CA VAL A 27 -15.01 2.19 -28.85
C VAL A 27 -15.71 2.32 -30.22
N GLU A 28 -15.36 1.46 -31.17
CA GLU A 28 -15.93 1.51 -32.52
C GLU A 28 -16.93 0.38 -32.76
N ASP A 29 -18.10 0.71 -33.32
CA ASP A 29 -19.13 -0.26 -33.77
C ASP A 29 -18.66 -1.09 -34.98
N LYS A 30 -17.63 -1.88 -34.82
CA LYS A 30 -17.15 -2.82 -35.82
C LYS A 30 -17.61 -4.25 -35.48
N PRO A 31 -17.82 -5.11 -36.48
CA PRO A 31 -18.37 -6.43 -36.24
C PRO A 31 -17.44 -7.28 -35.31
N LEU A 32 -18.05 -7.91 -34.32
CA LEU A 32 -17.46 -8.97 -33.51
C LEU A 32 -17.13 -10.18 -34.41
N ILE A 33 -16.26 -11.08 -33.92
CA ILE A 33 -15.99 -12.36 -34.56
C ILE A 33 -17.33 -13.09 -34.75
N ASN A 34 -17.76 -13.26 -35.99
CA ASN A 34 -18.85 -14.19 -36.28
C ASN A 34 -18.36 -15.62 -36.05
N GLU A 35 -19.12 -16.40 -35.29
CA GLU A 35 -18.82 -17.80 -34.99
C GLU A 35 -18.69 -18.59 -36.33
N PRO A 36 -17.53 -19.11 -36.68
CA PRO A 36 -17.40 -20.01 -37.84
C PRO A 36 -18.06 -21.36 -37.52
N ALA A 37 -18.52 -22.06 -38.53
CA ALA A 37 -19.20 -23.35 -38.40
C ALA A 37 -18.36 -24.44 -37.69
N ASP A 38 -17.01 -24.36 -37.77
CA ASP A 38 -16.03 -25.13 -37.01
C ASP A 38 -15.25 -24.15 -36.14
N GLU A 39 -15.60 -24.08 -34.86
CA GLU A 39 -14.96 -23.15 -33.93
C GLU A 39 -13.47 -23.51 -33.69
N PRO A 40 -12.52 -22.65 -34.06
CA PRO A 40 -11.12 -22.86 -33.73
C PRO A 40 -10.94 -22.79 -32.19
N THR A 41 -10.00 -23.55 -31.69
CA THR A 41 -9.55 -23.39 -30.29
C THR A 41 -8.79 -22.08 -30.13
N LEU A 42 -8.68 -21.55 -28.89
CA LEU A 42 -7.92 -20.34 -28.60
C LEU A 42 -6.46 -20.47 -29.06
N VAL A 43 -5.86 -21.64 -28.79
CA VAL A 43 -4.46 -21.92 -29.21
C VAL A 43 -4.34 -21.96 -30.74
N ALA A 44 -5.30 -22.58 -31.45
CA ALA A 44 -5.31 -22.59 -32.90
C ALA A 44 -5.43 -21.16 -33.48
N LEU A 45 -6.38 -20.37 -32.98
CA LEU A 45 -6.58 -18.97 -33.36
C LEU A 45 -5.29 -18.14 -33.23
N ILE A 46 -4.63 -18.23 -32.06
CA ILE A 46 -3.38 -17.48 -31.85
C ILE A 46 -2.26 -18.04 -32.73
N THR A 47 -2.20 -19.34 -32.91
CA THR A 47 -1.17 -20.00 -33.74
C THR A 47 -1.26 -19.55 -35.20
N GLU A 48 -2.46 -19.39 -35.76
CA GLU A 48 -2.67 -18.87 -37.10
C GLU A 48 -2.15 -17.44 -37.30
N GLN A 49 -2.07 -16.67 -36.20
CA GLN A 49 -1.57 -15.29 -36.25
C GLN A 49 -0.04 -15.18 -36.07
N LEU A 50 0.66 -16.27 -35.79
CA LEU A 50 2.11 -16.23 -35.51
C LEU A 50 2.93 -15.67 -36.68
N ASP A 51 2.56 -15.96 -37.93
CA ASP A 51 3.27 -15.47 -39.11
C ASP A 51 3.15 -13.95 -39.22
N HIS A 52 1.97 -13.38 -38.97
CA HIS A 52 1.75 -11.94 -38.93
C HIS A 52 2.55 -11.28 -37.83
N ILE A 53 2.57 -11.88 -36.63
CA ILE A 53 3.32 -11.37 -35.49
C ILE A 53 4.84 -11.47 -35.74
N ALA A 54 5.31 -12.57 -36.35
CA ALA A 54 6.71 -12.74 -36.74
C ALA A 54 7.15 -11.71 -37.80
N GLN A 55 6.22 -11.28 -38.68
CA GLN A 55 6.41 -10.18 -39.64
C GLN A 55 6.29 -8.81 -38.99
N LYS A 56 6.20 -8.72 -37.66
CA LYS A 56 6.08 -7.48 -36.89
C LYS A 56 4.79 -6.70 -37.16
N GLN A 57 3.73 -7.41 -37.47
CA GLN A 57 2.39 -6.84 -37.64
C GLN A 57 1.61 -6.88 -36.33
N LEU A 58 0.79 -5.86 -36.09
CA LEU A 58 -0.18 -5.84 -35.01
C LEU A 58 -1.39 -6.67 -35.38
N VAL A 59 -1.75 -7.62 -34.55
CA VAL A 59 -2.96 -8.44 -34.70
C VAL A 59 -4.01 -7.95 -33.71
N GLU A 60 -5.24 -7.72 -34.20
CA GLU A 60 -6.40 -7.34 -33.40
C GLU A 60 -7.46 -8.44 -33.50
N ILE A 61 -7.89 -8.96 -32.33
CA ILE A 61 -8.96 -9.96 -32.19
C ILE A 61 -10.08 -9.35 -31.35
N ARG A 62 -11.27 -9.18 -31.92
CA ARG A 62 -12.42 -8.58 -31.25
C ARG A 62 -13.33 -9.64 -30.64
N PHE A 63 -13.81 -9.42 -29.45
CA PHE A 63 -14.68 -10.34 -28.71
C PHE A 63 -15.52 -9.60 -27.68
N GLU A 64 -16.53 -10.26 -27.14
CA GLU A 64 -17.33 -9.74 -26.03
C GLU A 64 -16.81 -10.24 -24.70
N TYR A 65 -16.67 -9.34 -23.73
CA TYR A 65 -16.28 -9.63 -22.35
C TYR A 65 -17.10 -8.77 -21.38
N GLN A 66 -17.79 -9.40 -20.42
CA GLN A 66 -18.65 -8.70 -19.46
C GLN A 66 -19.69 -7.76 -20.13
N GLN A 67 -20.32 -8.22 -21.21
CA GLN A 67 -21.30 -7.46 -22.02
C GLN A 67 -20.72 -6.19 -22.69
N GLN A 68 -19.42 -6.12 -22.85
CA GLN A 68 -18.74 -5.05 -23.56
C GLN A 68 -17.86 -5.62 -24.66
N ALA A 69 -17.89 -4.96 -25.83
CA ALA A 69 -16.96 -5.29 -26.89
C ALA A 69 -15.53 -4.93 -26.48
N ARG A 70 -14.59 -5.83 -26.69
CA ARG A 70 -13.18 -5.66 -26.39
C ARG A 70 -12.31 -6.17 -27.51
N SER A 71 -11.10 -5.62 -27.60
CA SER A 71 -10.08 -6.07 -28.55
C SER A 71 -8.88 -6.63 -27.80
N LEU A 72 -8.43 -7.83 -28.20
CA LEU A 72 -7.13 -8.40 -27.84
C LEU A 72 -6.12 -8.01 -28.91
N TYR A 73 -5.09 -7.27 -28.51
CA TYR A 73 -3.97 -6.90 -29.37
C TYR A 73 -2.78 -7.80 -29.11
N LEU A 74 -2.18 -8.33 -30.17
CA LEU A 74 -1.00 -9.19 -30.12
C LEU A 74 0.11 -8.59 -30.99
N LEU A 75 1.34 -8.61 -30.48
CA LEU A 75 2.52 -8.08 -31.14
C LEU A 75 3.77 -8.87 -30.75
N ASP A 76 4.78 -8.86 -31.62
CA ASP A 76 6.11 -9.38 -31.27
C ASP A 76 6.66 -8.68 -30.03
N GLY A 77 7.09 -9.46 -29.02
CA GLY A 77 7.52 -8.92 -27.73
C GLY A 77 8.78 -8.08 -27.82
N LEU A 78 9.72 -8.42 -28.74
CA LEU A 78 10.92 -7.64 -28.96
C LEU A 78 10.59 -6.30 -29.63
N LEU A 79 9.68 -6.30 -30.61
CA LEU A 79 9.22 -5.07 -31.24
C LEU A 79 8.48 -4.17 -30.26
N ALA A 80 7.63 -4.73 -29.40
CA ALA A 80 6.97 -3.97 -28.33
C ALA A 80 8.00 -3.28 -27.41
N ALA A 81 9.04 -4.01 -27.00
CA ALA A 81 10.11 -3.44 -26.17
C ALA A 81 10.93 -2.36 -26.91
N GLN A 82 11.24 -2.56 -28.21
CA GLN A 82 11.97 -1.58 -29.01
C GLN A 82 11.19 -0.29 -29.22
N LEU A 83 9.86 -0.39 -29.35
CA LEU A 83 8.96 0.75 -29.49
C LEU A 83 8.53 1.35 -28.15
N HIS A 84 9.08 0.86 -27.02
CA HIS A 84 8.68 1.28 -25.66
C HIS A 84 7.19 1.10 -25.37
N LEU A 85 6.56 0.08 -25.97
CA LEU A 85 5.15 -0.23 -25.75
C LEU A 85 4.98 -1.09 -24.50
N HIS A 86 3.98 -0.75 -23.68
CA HIS A 86 3.71 -1.45 -22.43
C HIS A 86 2.67 -2.55 -22.61
N ALA A 87 3.10 -3.81 -22.59
CA ALA A 87 2.21 -4.97 -22.61
C ALA A 87 1.59 -5.23 -21.24
N GLU A 88 0.34 -5.69 -21.20
CA GLU A 88 -0.32 -6.15 -19.98
C GLU A 88 0.21 -7.53 -19.54
N ALA A 89 0.42 -8.41 -20.51
CA ALA A 89 1.06 -9.70 -20.31
C ALA A 89 1.90 -10.08 -21.52
N TYR A 90 2.73 -11.11 -21.36
CA TYR A 90 3.43 -11.78 -22.46
C TYR A 90 2.99 -13.23 -22.53
N ILE A 91 2.58 -13.70 -23.71
CA ILE A 91 2.35 -15.12 -23.98
C ILE A 91 3.72 -15.75 -24.29
N SER A 92 4.17 -16.64 -23.42
CA SER A 92 5.51 -17.26 -23.50
C SER A 92 5.50 -18.61 -24.20
N ALA A 93 4.37 -19.31 -24.18
CA ALA A 93 4.21 -20.59 -24.89
C ALA A 93 2.73 -20.92 -25.07
N LEU A 94 2.48 -21.71 -26.09
CA LEU A 94 1.20 -22.31 -26.45
C LEU A 94 1.39 -23.80 -26.64
N ALA A 95 0.53 -24.64 -26.09
CA ALA A 95 0.50 -26.08 -26.32
C ALA A 95 -0.93 -26.57 -26.45
N GLN A 96 -1.14 -27.52 -27.35
CA GLN A 96 -2.41 -28.20 -27.52
C GLN A 96 -2.17 -29.69 -27.71
N ILE A 97 -2.93 -30.52 -27.01
CA ILE A 97 -2.88 -31.99 -27.14
C ILE A 97 -4.31 -32.49 -27.34
N GLN A 98 -4.51 -33.32 -28.36
CA GLN A 98 -5.74 -34.09 -28.50
C GLN A 98 -5.69 -35.29 -27.54
N ALA A 99 -6.75 -35.52 -26.79
CA ALA A 99 -6.84 -36.71 -25.98
C ALA A 99 -7.00 -37.94 -26.89
N GLU A 100 -6.23 -38.96 -26.62
CA GLU A 100 -6.42 -40.28 -27.26
C GLU A 100 -7.81 -40.79 -26.81
N THR A 101 -8.61 -41.24 -27.77
CA THR A 101 -9.90 -41.88 -27.51
C THR A 101 -9.64 -43.19 -26.75
N VAL A 102 -9.89 -43.19 -25.45
CA VAL A 102 -9.96 -44.38 -24.65
C VAL A 102 -11.35 -44.93 -24.82
N GLU A 103 -11.46 -46.06 -25.57
CA GLU A 103 -12.67 -46.86 -25.60
C GLU A 103 -12.96 -47.37 -24.17
N GLU A 104 -14.23 -47.20 -23.76
CA GLU A 104 -14.85 -47.76 -22.55
C GLU A 104 -14.47 -47.17 -21.18
N THR A 105 -15.25 -46.22 -20.76
CA THR A 105 -16.07 -46.24 -19.53
C THR A 105 -16.90 -44.96 -19.37
N ASN A 106 -18.14 -45.09 -18.97
CA ASN A 106 -19.17 -44.06 -18.85
C ASN A 106 -18.94 -43.01 -17.78
N THR A 107 -17.85 -42.21 -17.88
CA THR A 107 -17.70 -40.98 -17.10
C THR A 107 -16.91 -39.98 -17.89
N SER A 108 -17.54 -38.83 -18.18
CA SER A 108 -16.99 -37.68 -18.93
C SER A 108 -15.93 -36.86 -18.15
N THR A 109 -14.91 -37.53 -17.62
CA THR A 109 -13.77 -36.88 -17.02
C THR A 109 -12.58 -36.93 -17.98
N ILE A 110 -12.18 -35.76 -18.48
CA ILE A 110 -10.90 -35.62 -19.20
C ILE A 110 -9.81 -36.19 -18.29
N ASN A 111 -9.04 -37.11 -18.86
CA ASN A 111 -7.93 -37.72 -18.14
C ASN A 111 -6.96 -36.63 -17.66
N THR A 112 -6.82 -36.47 -16.35
CA THR A 112 -5.89 -35.52 -15.72
C THR A 112 -4.48 -35.60 -16.33
N ASN A 113 -4.07 -36.80 -16.76
CA ASN A 113 -2.80 -37.02 -17.45
C ASN A 113 -2.67 -36.21 -18.76
N THR A 114 -3.76 -36.02 -19.53
CA THR A 114 -3.68 -35.22 -20.78
C THR A 114 -3.49 -33.75 -20.52
N ILE A 115 -4.13 -33.21 -19.49
CA ILE A 115 -3.97 -31.81 -19.06
C ILE A 115 -2.54 -31.61 -18.54
N GLU A 116 -2.03 -32.51 -17.70
CA GLU A 116 -0.67 -32.45 -17.18
C GLU A 116 0.40 -32.58 -18.29
N ARG A 117 0.18 -33.45 -19.27
CA ARG A 117 1.09 -33.56 -20.44
C ARG A 117 1.10 -32.24 -21.23
N CYS A 118 -0.05 -31.65 -21.47
CA CYS A 118 -0.17 -30.37 -22.18
C CYS A 118 0.53 -29.27 -21.42
N LEU A 119 0.28 -29.16 -20.12
CA LEU A 119 0.90 -28.21 -19.22
C LEU A 119 2.43 -28.34 -19.20
N ASN A 120 2.95 -29.56 -19.03
CA ASN A 120 4.38 -29.81 -19.02
C ASN A 120 5.04 -29.49 -20.37
N SER A 121 4.35 -29.76 -21.50
CA SER A 121 4.80 -29.34 -22.83
C SER A 121 4.89 -27.82 -22.94
N ALA A 122 3.87 -27.09 -22.48
CA ALA A 122 3.86 -25.63 -22.50
C ALA A 122 5.00 -25.04 -21.65
N PHE A 123 5.25 -25.57 -20.44
CA PHE A 123 6.35 -25.11 -19.59
C PHE A 123 7.72 -25.41 -20.20
N SER A 124 7.88 -26.56 -20.82
CA SER A 124 9.10 -26.91 -21.55
C SER A 124 9.37 -25.92 -22.69
N LEU A 125 8.34 -25.59 -23.49
CA LEU A 125 8.44 -24.59 -24.56
C LEU A 125 8.75 -23.20 -24.01
N ALA A 126 8.12 -22.79 -22.89
CA ALA A 126 8.37 -21.51 -22.23
C ALA A 126 9.76 -21.45 -21.57
N LYS A 127 10.45 -22.58 -21.41
CA LYS A 127 11.70 -22.71 -20.63
C LYS A 127 11.54 -22.14 -19.21
N ARG A 128 10.42 -22.49 -18.55
CA ARG A 128 10.08 -22.03 -17.19
C ARG A 128 9.78 -23.21 -16.29
N ASP A 129 9.96 -23.00 -14.98
CA ASP A 129 9.59 -23.97 -13.95
C ASP A 129 8.11 -23.84 -13.60
N CYS A 130 7.37 -24.94 -13.74
CA CYS A 130 5.98 -25.04 -13.32
C CYS A 130 5.77 -24.72 -11.83
N ALA A 131 6.80 -24.93 -10.99
CA ALA A 131 6.76 -24.61 -9.56
C ALA A 131 6.59 -23.11 -9.27
N GLN A 132 6.93 -22.24 -10.21
CA GLN A 132 6.87 -20.78 -10.06
C GLN A 132 5.58 -20.17 -10.61
N ALA A 133 4.69 -20.97 -11.20
CA ALA A 133 3.48 -20.49 -11.85
C ALA A 133 2.23 -20.74 -11.02
N VAL A 134 1.27 -19.83 -11.13
CA VAL A 134 -0.11 -20.06 -10.70
C VAL A 134 -0.85 -20.80 -11.81
N ASN A 135 -1.37 -21.97 -11.51
CA ASN A 135 -2.06 -22.81 -12.50
C ASN A 135 -3.57 -22.54 -12.44
N CYS A 136 -4.12 -22.05 -13.54
CA CYS A 136 -5.55 -21.83 -13.73
C CYS A 136 -6.15 -22.91 -14.64
N TYR A 137 -7.33 -23.39 -14.28
CA TYR A 137 -8.05 -24.41 -15.01
C TYR A 137 -9.47 -23.92 -15.33
N ALA A 138 -9.86 -23.96 -16.60
CA ALA A 138 -11.20 -23.57 -17.02
C ALA A 138 -11.71 -24.54 -18.07
N GLN A 139 -13.04 -24.76 -18.04
CA GLN A 139 -13.69 -25.53 -19.09
C GLN A 139 -13.75 -24.70 -20.36
N ALA A 140 -13.21 -25.23 -21.46
CA ALA A 140 -13.31 -24.61 -22.78
C ALA A 140 -14.78 -24.67 -23.24
N GLY A 141 -15.42 -23.51 -23.29
CA GLY A 141 -16.68 -23.29 -24.00
C GLY A 141 -16.40 -22.94 -25.46
N ASN A 142 -17.27 -22.12 -26.06
CA ASN A 142 -17.04 -21.52 -27.36
C ASN A 142 -15.82 -20.57 -27.33
N LEU A 143 -15.37 -20.13 -28.49
CA LEU A 143 -14.18 -19.27 -28.62
C LEU A 143 -14.30 -17.97 -27.81
N ALA A 144 -15.48 -17.34 -27.79
CA ALA A 144 -15.72 -16.15 -26.99
C ALA A 144 -15.50 -16.40 -25.49
N SER A 145 -15.96 -17.56 -24.98
CA SER A 145 -15.71 -17.99 -23.60
C SER A 145 -14.21 -18.19 -23.32
N GLN A 146 -13.47 -18.78 -24.24
CA GLN A 146 -12.02 -18.97 -24.11
C GLN A 146 -11.26 -17.62 -24.11
N LEU A 147 -11.65 -16.67 -24.95
CA LEU A 147 -11.11 -15.32 -24.97
C LEU A 147 -11.44 -14.55 -23.68
N ASN A 148 -12.64 -14.74 -23.12
CA ASN A 148 -13.00 -14.15 -21.82
C ASN A 148 -12.10 -14.65 -20.67
N VAL A 149 -11.79 -15.94 -20.67
CA VAL A 149 -10.90 -16.54 -19.65
C VAL A 149 -9.46 -16.03 -19.83
N LEU A 150 -9.01 -15.87 -21.09
CA LEU A 150 -7.73 -15.22 -21.36
C LEU A 150 -7.72 -13.76 -20.89
N ALA A 151 -8.80 -13.02 -21.12
CA ALA A 151 -8.93 -11.63 -20.64
C ALA A 151 -8.78 -11.54 -19.12
N GLN A 152 -9.47 -12.40 -18.38
CA GLN A 152 -9.35 -12.46 -16.91
C GLN A 152 -7.92 -12.77 -16.46
N ALA A 153 -7.23 -13.68 -17.15
CA ALA A 153 -5.83 -14.02 -16.84
C ALA A 153 -4.87 -12.85 -17.12
N VAL A 154 -5.06 -12.12 -18.22
CA VAL A 154 -4.28 -10.93 -18.54
C VAL A 154 -4.55 -9.80 -17.56
N GLU A 155 -5.80 -9.55 -17.20
CA GLU A 155 -6.17 -8.56 -16.18
C GLU A 155 -5.56 -8.91 -14.80
N ALA A 156 -5.56 -10.17 -14.38
CA ALA A 156 -4.93 -10.61 -13.14
C ALA A 156 -3.42 -10.30 -13.10
N LEU A 157 -2.74 -10.47 -14.23
CA LEU A 157 -1.31 -10.15 -14.36
C LEU A 157 -1.05 -8.63 -14.37
N SER A 158 -1.89 -7.85 -15.05
CA SER A 158 -1.74 -6.39 -15.15
C SER A 158 -2.05 -5.67 -13.83
N HIS A 159 -3.08 -6.14 -13.10
CA HIS A 159 -3.44 -5.62 -11.78
C HIS A 159 -2.63 -6.25 -10.63
N ARG A 160 -1.84 -7.30 -10.92
CA ARG A 160 -1.06 -8.04 -9.92
C ARG A 160 -1.92 -8.60 -8.77
N THR A 161 -3.09 -9.12 -9.11
CA THR A 161 -4.04 -9.72 -8.17
C THR A 161 -4.63 -11.00 -8.75
N LEU A 162 -5.05 -11.92 -7.90
CA LEU A 162 -5.70 -13.17 -8.31
C LEU A 162 -7.24 -13.13 -8.23
N ALA A 163 -7.83 -12.03 -7.79
CA ALA A 163 -9.27 -11.92 -7.56
C ALA A 163 -10.11 -12.32 -8.78
N GLY A 164 -9.76 -11.85 -9.97
CA GLY A 164 -10.49 -12.13 -11.22
C GLY A 164 -10.41 -13.57 -11.70
N ILE A 165 -9.40 -14.34 -11.29
CA ILE A 165 -9.15 -15.73 -11.70
C ILE A 165 -9.43 -16.76 -10.60
N THR A 166 -9.86 -16.32 -9.43
CA THR A 166 -10.16 -17.21 -8.29
C THR A 166 -11.02 -18.42 -8.66
N PRO A 167 -12.11 -18.28 -9.44
CA PRO A 167 -12.93 -19.43 -9.83
C PRO A 167 -12.20 -20.48 -10.67
N MET A 168 -11.05 -20.11 -11.28
CA MET A 168 -10.22 -20.97 -12.12
C MET A 168 -9.10 -21.66 -11.34
N LEU A 169 -8.91 -21.34 -10.05
CA LEU A 169 -7.86 -21.92 -9.21
C LEU A 169 -8.37 -23.19 -8.54
N ALA A 170 -8.10 -24.35 -9.13
CA ALA A 170 -8.66 -25.65 -8.71
C ALA A 170 -8.27 -26.12 -7.29
N HIS A 171 -7.32 -25.48 -6.63
CA HIS A 171 -6.75 -25.93 -5.35
C HIS A 171 -6.91 -24.93 -4.21
N LEU A 172 -7.53 -23.78 -4.46
CA LEU A 172 -7.79 -22.80 -3.42
C LEU A 172 -9.24 -22.94 -2.97
N ASN A 173 -9.48 -23.53 -1.80
CA ASN A 173 -10.75 -23.45 -1.10
C ASN A 173 -10.97 -21.99 -0.67
N THR A 174 -11.36 -21.16 -1.62
CA THR A 174 -11.53 -19.73 -1.40
C THR A 174 -13.00 -19.38 -1.20
N GLU A 175 -13.44 -19.44 0.04
CA GLU A 175 -14.55 -18.60 0.45
C GLU A 175 -14.02 -17.15 0.46
N LYS A 176 -14.44 -16.35 -0.55
CA LYS A 176 -14.15 -14.91 -0.69
C LYS A 176 -12.65 -14.55 -0.66
N THR A 177 -11.98 -14.64 -1.78
CA THR A 177 -10.73 -13.88 -1.96
C THR A 177 -11.08 -12.41 -2.15
N GLU A 178 -10.92 -11.62 -1.10
CA GLU A 178 -10.73 -10.18 -1.23
C GLU A 178 -9.55 -9.91 -2.16
N GLN A 179 -9.52 -8.74 -2.80
CA GLN A 179 -8.46 -8.33 -3.72
C GLN A 179 -7.11 -8.32 -3.00
N SER A 180 -6.42 -9.45 -2.95
CA SER A 180 -5.09 -9.52 -2.35
C SER A 180 -4.01 -9.36 -3.41
N TYR A 181 -2.96 -8.63 -3.06
CA TYR A 181 -1.81 -8.47 -3.93
C TYR A 181 -1.13 -9.82 -4.20
N TRP A 182 -0.77 -10.07 -5.45
CA TRP A 182 -0.02 -11.26 -5.83
C TRP A 182 1.47 -11.05 -5.57
N PHE A 183 1.93 -11.42 -4.39
CA PHE A 183 3.33 -11.34 -4.00
C PHE A 183 4.21 -12.30 -4.81
N THR A 184 5.45 -11.89 -5.06
CA THR A 184 6.51 -12.72 -5.67
C THR A 184 7.79 -12.60 -4.86
N LYS A 185 8.69 -13.57 -5.02
CA LYS A 185 10.06 -13.43 -4.49
C LYS A 185 10.81 -12.35 -5.27
N PRO A 186 11.83 -11.72 -4.67
CA PRO A 186 12.66 -10.74 -5.36
C PRO A 186 13.15 -11.25 -6.72
N HIS A 187 13.08 -10.39 -7.72
CA HIS A 187 13.49 -10.66 -9.10
C HIS A 187 12.74 -11.78 -9.83
N GLN A 188 11.63 -12.28 -9.28
CA GLN A 188 10.78 -13.25 -9.96
C GLN A 188 9.60 -12.55 -10.65
N ALA A 189 9.36 -12.90 -11.91
CA ALA A 189 8.17 -12.47 -12.62
C ALA A 189 6.95 -13.30 -12.21
N ARG A 190 5.77 -12.70 -12.20
CA ARG A 190 4.51 -13.44 -12.09
C ARG A 190 4.30 -14.27 -13.34
N VAL A 191 4.04 -15.54 -13.17
CA VAL A 191 3.76 -16.49 -14.24
C VAL A 191 2.44 -17.19 -13.96
N LEU A 192 1.62 -17.28 -14.99
CA LEU A 192 0.31 -17.93 -14.94
C LEU A 192 0.23 -18.96 -16.07
N SER A 193 -0.21 -20.16 -15.77
CA SER A 193 -0.63 -21.11 -16.78
C SER A 193 -2.15 -21.12 -16.89
N LEU A 194 -2.66 -20.89 -18.10
CA LEU A 194 -4.08 -21.01 -18.39
C LEU A 194 -4.31 -22.36 -19.11
N ASN A 195 -5.04 -23.26 -18.44
CA ASN A 195 -5.31 -24.60 -18.92
C ASN A 195 -6.80 -24.72 -19.26
N LEU A 196 -7.10 -24.91 -20.52
CA LEU A 196 -8.45 -25.07 -21.05
C LEU A 196 -8.70 -26.50 -21.48
N PHE A 197 -9.85 -27.06 -21.14
CA PHE A 197 -10.23 -28.44 -21.47
C PHE A 197 -11.67 -28.52 -21.99
N GLY A 198 -11.90 -29.22 -23.10
CA GLY A 198 -13.20 -29.36 -23.73
C GLY A 198 -14.12 -30.37 -23.02
N LYS A 199 -15.45 -30.24 -23.22
CA LYS A 199 -16.49 -31.08 -22.58
C LYS A 199 -17.19 -32.05 -23.53
N ALA A 200 -16.78 -32.13 -24.79
CA ALA A 200 -17.53 -32.90 -25.79
C ALA A 200 -16.99 -34.33 -25.96
N PRO A 201 -17.87 -35.34 -26.19
CA PRO A 201 -17.44 -36.71 -26.41
C PRO A 201 -16.62 -36.97 -27.65
N GLN A 202 -16.49 -35.99 -28.55
CA GLN A 202 -15.85 -36.12 -29.86
C GLN A 202 -14.59 -35.27 -30.07
N ALA A 203 -14.23 -34.37 -29.14
CA ALA A 203 -13.02 -33.56 -29.26
C ALA A 203 -12.50 -33.16 -27.88
N SER A 204 -11.87 -34.08 -27.17
CA SER A 204 -11.18 -33.77 -25.92
C SER A 204 -9.81 -33.16 -26.23
N THR A 205 -9.75 -31.85 -26.46
CA THR A 205 -8.51 -31.10 -26.59
C THR A 205 -8.17 -30.44 -25.28
N ALA A 206 -6.94 -30.64 -24.80
CA ALA A 206 -6.35 -29.85 -23.74
C ALA A 206 -5.49 -28.75 -24.37
N GLN A 207 -5.62 -27.52 -23.87
CA GLN A 207 -4.85 -26.36 -24.29
C GLN A 207 -4.15 -25.77 -23.08
N SER A 208 -2.91 -25.34 -23.21
CA SER A 208 -2.16 -24.65 -22.14
C SER A 208 -1.43 -23.45 -22.71
N LEU A 209 -1.66 -22.29 -22.11
CA LEU A 209 -0.97 -21.06 -22.39
C LEU A 209 -0.14 -20.65 -21.16
N ILE A 210 1.11 -20.29 -21.39
CA ILE A 210 1.97 -19.75 -20.33
C ILE A 210 2.04 -18.22 -20.52
N LEU A 211 1.50 -17.51 -19.53
CA LEU A 211 1.46 -16.07 -19.48
C LEU A 211 2.46 -15.56 -18.44
N THR A 212 3.13 -14.47 -18.76
CA THR A 212 4.07 -13.78 -17.86
C THR A 212 3.64 -12.33 -17.70
N GLN A 213 3.84 -11.76 -16.53
CA GLN A 213 3.49 -10.35 -16.28
C GLN A 213 4.12 -9.42 -17.32
N GLY A 214 3.34 -8.44 -17.74
CA GLY A 214 3.77 -7.36 -18.61
C GLY A 214 4.44 -6.20 -17.86
N THR A 215 4.77 -5.17 -18.62
CA THR A 215 5.38 -3.93 -18.10
C THR A 215 4.35 -2.87 -17.78
N ARG A 216 3.12 -2.99 -18.29
CA ARG A 216 2.03 -2.06 -18.02
C ARG A 216 1.55 -2.22 -16.59
N LEU A 217 1.34 -1.09 -15.92
CA LEU A 217 0.70 -1.00 -14.62
C LEU A 217 -0.56 -0.17 -14.76
N ILE A 218 -1.67 -0.69 -14.26
CA ILE A 218 -2.96 0.00 -14.27
C ILE A 218 -3.26 0.45 -12.84
N ALA A 219 -3.30 1.75 -12.62
CA ALA A 219 -3.69 2.34 -11.35
C ALA A 219 -5.20 2.59 -11.34
N GLN A 220 -5.84 2.25 -10.22
CA GLN A 220 -7.21 2.67 -9.94
C GLN A 220 -7.22 4.17 -9.61
N GLN A 221 -8.29 4.85 -9.97
CA GLN A 221 -8.45 6.26 -9.61
C GLN A 221 -8.75 6.39 -8.12
N LEU A 222 -8.03 7.28 -7.45
CA LEU A 222 -8.25 7.59 -6.03
C LEU A 222 -9.62 8.22 -5.80
N LEU A 223 -10.09 9.03 -6.74
CA LEU A 223 -11.37 9.71 -6.68
C LEU A 223 -12.35 9.10 -7.70
N ASN A 224 -13.59 8.94 -7.30
CA ASN A 224 -14.68 8.43 -8.12
C ASN A 224 -16.02 9.02 -7.64
N ALA A 225 -17.15 8.60 -8.22
CA ALA A 225 -18.47 9.10 -7.86
C ALA A 225 -18.83 8.93 -6.37
N ASN A 226 -18.30 7.88 -5.73
CA ASN A 226 -18.54 7.58 -4.31
C ASN A 226 -17.36 7.98 -3.42
N ARG A 227 -16.44 8.79 -3.92
CA ARG A 227 -15.29 9.31 -3.17
C ARG A 227 -14.82 10.61 -3.78
N LEU A 228 -15.45 11.68 -3.35
CA LEU A 228 -15.17 13.04 -3.81
C LEU A 228 -14.18 13.72 -2.86
N PHE A 229 -13.30 14.54 -3.45
CA PHE A 229 -12.30 15.30 -2.72
C PHE A 229 -12.04 16.60 -3.49
N ILE A 230 -12.43 17.75 -2.93
CA ILE A 230 -12.36 19.05 -3.59
C ILE A 230 -11.51 20.00 -2.77
N PRO A 231 -10.28 20.31 -3.19
CA PRO A 231 -9.43 21.31 -2.56
C PRO A 231 -9.81 22.70 -3.04
N ILE A 232 -9.95 23.66 -2.12
CA ILE A 232 -10.21 25.07 -2.40
C ILE A 232 -9.17 25.89 -1.65
N SER A 233 -8.60 26.92 -2.30
CA SER A 233 -7.63 27.81 -1.66
C SER A 233 -7.95 29.28 -1.92
N GLY A 234 -7.48 30.16 -1.03
CA GLY A 234 -7.67 31.59 -1.13
C GLY A 234 -6.84 32.35 -0.11
N ASN A 235 -6.67 33.66 -0.31
CA ASN A 235 -5.87 34.49 0.61
C ASN A 235 -6.69 35.09 1.75
N THR A 236 -8.02 35.03 1.68
CA THR A 236 -8.91 35.54 2.72
C THR A 236 -10.10 34.60 2.94
N LEU A 237 -10.72 34.68 4.10
CA LEU A 237 -11.97 33.95 4.40
C LEU A 237 -13.09 34.32 3.42
N GLU A 238 -13.15 35.59 3.01
CA GLU A 238 -14.14 36.09 2.04
C GLU A 238 -13.94 35.41 0.66
N SER A 239 -12.71 35.27 0.18
CA SER A 239 -12.43 34.60 -1.07
C SER A 239 -12.83 33.12 -1.03
N LEU A 240 -12.68 32.43 0.10
CA LEU A 240 -13.16 31.06 0.30
C LEU A 240 -14.68 30.98 0.29
N THR A 241 -15.37 31.94 0.94
CA THR A 241 -16.84 32.00 0.95
C THR A 241 -17.41 32.17 -0.45
N VAL A 242 -16.80 33.06 -1.27
CA VAL A 242 -17.19 33.25 -2.68
C VAL A 242 -17.03 31.98 -3.48
N GLN A 243 -15.88 31.29 -3.37
CA GLN A 243 -15.62 30.02 -4.07
C GLN A 243 -16.57 28.91 -3.63
N LEU A 244 -16.89 28.80 -2.33
CA LEU A 244 -17.88 27.85 -1.83
C LEU A 244 -19.27 28.14 -2.40
N SER A 245 -19.68 29.42 -2.53
CA SER A 245 -20.94 29.79 -3.18
C SER A 245 -20.96 29.36 -4.65
N GLN A 246 -19.87 29.61 -5.39
CA GLN A 246 -19.72 29.13 -6.78
C GLN A 246 -19.81 27.60 -6.91
N LEU A 247 -19.22 26.86 -5.98
CA LEU A 247 -19.33 25.41 -5.95
C LEU A 247 -20.77 24.95 -5.71
N ILE A 248 -21.45 25.55 -4.72
CA ILE A 248 -22.85 25.25 -4.41
C ILE A 248 -23.74 25.51 -5.62
N ASP A 249 -23.59 26.67 -6.28
CA ASP A 249 -24.34 27.01 -7.47
C ASP A 249 -24.08 26.02 -8.63
N SER A 250 -22.83 25.58 -8.79
CA SER A 250 -22.48 24.58 -9.81
C SER A 250 -23.09 23.21 -9.53
N LEU A 251 -23.18 22.81 -8.27
CA LEU A 251 -23.82 21.56 -7.85
C LEU A 251 -25.33 21.59 -8.04
N ASP A 252 -25.99 22.71 -7.73
CA ASP A 252 -27.43 22.89 -7.97
C ASP A 252 -27.78 22.76 -9.48
N LEU A 253 -26.92 23.29 -10.36
CA LEU A 253 -27.09 23.18 -11.82
C LEU A 253 -26.82 21.75 -12.33
N SER A 254 -26.05 20.98 -11.61
CA SER A 254 -25.60 19.62 -12.00
C SER A 254 -26.55 18.53 -11.56
N ALA A 255 -27.66 18.80 -10.91
CA ALA A 255 -28.59 17.81 -10.32
C ALA A 255 -29.12 16.75 -11.32
N ASN A 256 -28.93 16.98 -12.63
CA ASN A 256 -29.33 16.06 -13.70
C ASN A 256 -28.15 15.35 -14.39
N PHE A 257 -26.90 15.56 -13.94
CA PHE A 257 -25.72 14.93 -14.53
C PHE A 257 -25.28 13.70 -13.71
N PRO A 258 -24.70 12.65 -14.35
CA PRO A 258 -24.05 11.57 -13.64
C PRO A 258 -22.88 12.10 -12.80
N ASP A 259 -22.73 11.60 -11.56
CA ASP A 259 -21.69 12.04 -10.60
C ASP A 259 -20.26 11.87 -11.15
N THR A 260 -20.04 10.83 -11.94
CA THR A 260 -18.75 10.57 -12.61
C THR A 260 -18.38 11.66 -13.61
N ASP A 261 -19.35 12.15 -14.39
CA ASP A 261 -19.11 13.16 -15.42
C ASP A 261 -18.83 14.52 -14.78
N TRP A 262 -19.50 14.82 -13.67
CA TRP A 262 -19.23 16.02 -12.88
C TRP A 262 -17.80 15.99 -12.33
N LEU A 263 -17.36 14.88 -11.74
CA LEU A 263 -16.02 14.76 -11.16
C LEU A 263 -14.92 14.92 -12.22
N CYS A 264 -15.10 14.29 -13.38
CA CYS A 264 -14.10 14.32 -14.47
C CYS A 264 -14.04 15.68 -15.19
N SER A 265 -15.08 16.48 -15.11
CA SER A 265 -15.16 17.82 -15.72
C SER A 265 -14.99 18.93 -14.68
N GLN A 266 -16.05 19.25 -13.95
CA GLN A 266 -16.08 20.35 -12.99
C GLN A 266 -15.22 20.09 -11.76
N GLY A 267 -15.21 18.84 -11.22
CA GLY A 267 -14.35 18.46 -10.10
C GLY A 267 -12.88 18.68 -10.41
N ARG A 268 -12.45 18.30 -11.62
CA ARG A 268 -11.07 18.52 -12.11
C ARG A 268 -10.70 20.01 -12.19
N ASP A 269 -11.64 20.88 -12.53
CA ASP A 269 -11.36 22.31 -12.62
C ASP A 269 -11.09 22.94 -11.25
N TRP A 270 -11.66 22.40 -10.16
CA TRP A 270 -11.32 22.82 -8.81
C TRP A 270 -9.87 22.49 -8.45
N PHE A 271 -9.34 21.33 -8.85
CA PHE A 271 -7.91 21.02 -8.69
C PHE A 271 -7.02 22.02 -9.44
N LYS A 272 -7.40 22.43 -10.66
CA LYS A 272 -6.63 23.42 -11.44
C LYS A 272 -6.68 24.82 -10.83
N ARG A 273 -7.77 25.17 -10.15
CA ARG A 273 -7.91 26.47 -9.46
C ARG A 273 -7.13 26.56 -8.17
N TYR A 274 -6.86 25.42 -7.53
CA TYR A 274 -6.10 25.38 -6.27
C TYR A 274 -4.71 25.97 -6.45
N GLN A 275 -4.35 26.92 -5.56
CA GLN A 275 -3.05 27.57 -5.56
C GLN A 275 -2.26 27.21 -4.30
N ALA A 276 -1.09 26.62 -4.48
CA ALA A 276 -0.20 26.25 -3.39
C ALA A 276 0.35 27.47 -2.62
N LYS A 277 0.29 28.67 -3.19
CA LYS A 277 0.82 29.92 -2.60
C LYS A 277 -0.21 30.69 -1.77
N ASP A 278 -1.50 30.35 -1.87
CA ASP A 278 -2.54 31.04 -1.10
C ASP A 278 -2.33 30.82 0.41
N GLU A 279 -2.83 31.72 1.24
CA GLU A 279 -2.62 31.66 2.69
C GLU A 279 -3.52 30.63 3.38
N LEU A 280 -4.72 30.40 2.86
CA LEU A 280 -5.72 29.51 3.41
C LEU A 280 -6.10 28.41 2.42
N ALA A 281 -6.46 27.24 2.95
CA ALA A 281 -7.08 26.20 2.16
C ALA A 281 -8.08 25.39 2.98
N LEU A 282 -9.06 24.85 2.29
CA LEU A 282 -10.00 23.89 2.82
C LEU A 282 -10.12 22.71 1.87
N VAL A 283 -10.60 21.60 2.38
CA VAL A 283 -10.93 20.43 1.59
C VAL A 283 -12.33 19.97 1.94
N LEU A 284 -13.13 19.71 0.92
CA LEU A 284 -14.42 19.04 1.07
C LEU A 284 -14.29 17.59 0.65
N MET A 285 -14.82 16.67 1.46
CA MET A 285 -14.91 15.25 1.19
C MET A 285 -16.35 14.78 1.28
N ALA A 286 -16.77 13.90 0.38
CA ALA A 286 -18.14 13.38 0.35
C ALA A 286 -18.20 12.05 -0.44
N ASP A 287 -19.24 11.25 -0.18
CA ASP A 287 -19.50 10.00 -0.89
C ASP A 287 -20.54 10.18 -2.02
N SER A 288 -21.06 11.39 -2.21
CA SER A 288 -21.98 11.75 -3.31
C SER A 288 -21.99 13.26 -3.55
N LEU A 289 -22.53 13.71 -4.68
CA LEU A 289 -22.71 15.15 -4.95
C LEU A 289 -23.71 15.81 -3.99
N GLU A 290 -24.72 15.07 -3.54
CA GLU A 290 -25.67 15.59 -2.54
C GLU A 290 -24.98 15.85 -1.21
N GLU A 291 -24.17 14.92 -0.71
CA GLU A 291 -23.37 15.10 0.51
C GLU A 291 -22.34 16.22 0.32
N LEU A 292 -21.68 16.31 -0.84
CA LEU A 292 -20.74 17.40 -1.15
C LEU A 292 -21.41 18.76 -1.04
N MET A 293 -22.66 18.87 -1.51
CA MET A 293 -23.47 20.09 -1.36
C MET A 293 -23.71 20.43 0.12
N GLN A 294 -24.03 19.43 0.96
CA GLN A 294 -24.25 19.63 2.39
C GLN A 294 -22.96 20.05 3.09
N GLU A 295 -21.83 19.39 2.78
CA GLU A 295 -20.51 19.72 3.30
C GLU A 295 -20.09 21.15 2.92
N ALA A 296 -20.31 21.55 1.66
CA ALA A 296 -20.01 22.91 1.18
C ALA A 296 -20.85 23.97 1.92
N LYS A 297 -22.15 23.73 2.12
CA LYS A 297 -23.04 24.65 2.87
C LYS A 297 -22.60 24.76 4.34
N ALA A 298 -22.27 23.62 4.99
CA ALA A 298 -21.81 23.61 6.38
C ALA A 298 -20.46 24.34 6.54
N MET A 299 -19.52 24.11 5.63
CA MET A 299 -18.22 24.78 5.60
C MET A 299 -18.39 26.30 5.42
N ARG A 300 -19.23 26.73 4.47
CA ARG A 300 -19.53 28.16 4.24
C ARG A 300 -20.08 28.81 5.49
N ALA A 301 -21.09 28.19 6.10
CA ALA A 301 -21.69 28.73 7.34
C ALA A 301 -20.68 28.87 8.48
N TYR A 302 -19.76 27.90 8.60
CA TYR A 302 -18.67 27.98 9.59
C TYR A 302 -17.73 29.17 9.32
N ILE A 303 -17.30 29.36 8.07
CA ILE A 303 -16.39 30.45 7.68
C ILE A 303 -17.06 31.79 7.88
N GLU A 304 -18.33 31.96 7.47
CA GLU A 304 -19.12 33.19 7.69
C GLU A 304 -19.25 33.54 9.19
N LYS A 305 -19.50 32.55 10.04
CA LYS A 305 -19.51 32.72 11.50
C LYS A 305 -18.13 33.12 12.03
N THR A 306 -17.07 32.56 11.52
CA THR A 306 -15.70 32.91 11.92
C THR A 306 -15.34 34.34 11.55
N GLN A 307 -15.78 34.82 10.40
CA GLN A 307 -15.62 36.22 9.95
C GLN A 307 -16.30 37.22 10.88
N GLN A 308 -17.48 36.88 11.42
CA GLN A 308 -18.27 37.74 12.30
C GLN A 308 -17.76 37.78 13.74
N THR A 309 -16.91 36.83 14.12
CA THR A 309 -16.36 36.77 15.47
C THR A 309 -15.12 37.65 15.55
N PRO A 310 -15.07 38.68 16.44
CA PRO A 310 -13.86 39.48 16.62
C PRO A 310 -12.69 38.57 16.93
N ALA A 311 -11.51 38.92 16.38
CA ALA A 311 -10.29 38.14 16.62
C ALA A 311 -10.12 37.87 18.12
N PRO A 312 -10.09 36.60 18.57
CA PRO A 312 -9.96 36.31 20.00
C PRO A 312 -8.63 36.86 20.49
N THR A 313 -8.66 37.56 21.62
CA THR A 313 -7.42 37.85 22.34
C THR A 313 -6.78 36.50 22.70
N PRO A 314 -5.46 36.35 22.58
CA PRO A 314 -4.76 35.07 22.79
C PRO A 314 -5.08 34.30 24.07
N ALA A 315 -5.67 34.98 25.06
CA ALA A 315 -6.00 34.42 26.36
C ALA A 315 -7.41 33.77 26.47
N GLN A 316 -8.26 33.83 25.44
CA GLN A 316 -9.70 33.53 25.60
C GLN A 316 -10.29 32.40 24.78
N THR A 317 -9.54 31.83 23.84
CA THR A 317 -10.09 30.72 23.00
C THR A 317 -9.14 29.55 22.93
N PRO A 318 -9.57 28.35 23.39
CA PRO A 318 -8.79 27.14 23.11
C PRO A 318 -8.55 26.99 21.62
N ALA A 319 -7.34 26.68 21.22
CA ALA A 319 -6.93 26.49 19.82
C ALA A 319 -7.82 25.51 19.02
N THR A 320 -8.60 24.68 19.72
CA THR A 320 -9.56 23.73 19.15
C THR A 320 -10.75 24.40 18.43
N ASN A 321 -11.07 25.68 18.70
CA ASN A 321 -12.19 26.38 18.09
C ASN A 321 -11.88 26.96 16.68
N LEU A 322 -10.64 26.84 16.21
CA LEU A 322 -10.20 27.36 14.91
C LEU A 322 -10.20 26.32 13.79
N VAL A 323 -10.65 25.10 14.09
CA VAL A 323 -10.66 23.98 13.12
C VAL A 323 -12.10 23.51 12.91
N PHE A 324 -12.49 23.43 11.63
CA PHE A 324 -13.71 22.74 11.20
C PHE A 324 -13.35 21.35 10.66
N LYS A 325 -14.07 20.35 11.12
CA LYS A 325 -13.94 18.98 10.61
C LYS A 325 -15.27 18.24 10.65
N THR A 326 -15.52 17.40 9.68
CA THR A 326 -16.73 16.56 9.60
C THR A 326 -16.39 15.07 9.65
N PRO A 327 -17.36 14.19 9.93
CA PRO A 327 -17.17 12.75 9.84
C PRO A 327 -16.79 12.27 8.44
N ALA A 328 -17.30 12.89 7.38
CA ALA A 328 -16.94 12.63 5.98
C ALA A 328 -15.45 12.85 5.73
N GLY A 329 -14.86 13.85 6.40
CA GLY A 329 -13.43 14.18 6.30
C GLY A 329 -13.15 15.59 5.79
N SER A 330 -14.18 16.38 5.53
CA SER A 330 -14.01 17.79 5.20
C SER A 330 -13.27 18.52 6.31
N TYR A 331 -12.32 19.37 5.94
CA TYR A 331 -11.43 19.99 6.90
C TYR A 331 -11.06 21.42 6.51
N PHE A 332 -11.01 22.30 7.51
CA PHE A 332 -10.55 23.67 7.38
C PHE A 332 -9.86 24.13 8.68
N ALA A 333 -8.70 24.76 8.55
CA ALA A 333 -7.97 25.44 9.62
C ALA A 333 -7.92 26.93 9.34
N ALA A 334 -8.55 27.73 10.19
CA ALA A 334 -8.55 29.19 10.05
C ALA A 334 -7.17 29.82 10.33
N SER A 335 -6.31 29.11 11.05
CA SER A 335 -4.91 29.49 11.32
C SER A 335 -4.00 28.32 10.94
N PRO A 336 -3.58 28.23 9.66
CA PRO A 336 -2.70 27.15 9.20
C PRO A 336 -1.36 27.15 9.92
N LEU A 337 -0.87 25.98 10.30
CA LEU A 337 0.42 25.82 11.00
C LEU A 337 1.62 25.77 10.05
N GLY A 338 1.39 25.55 8.75
CA GLY A 338 2.46 25.40 7.77
C GLY A 338 3.25 24.10 7.92
N ASP A 339 4.35 23.98 7.19
CA ASP A 339 5.20 22.80 7.15
C ASP A 339 6.33 22.80 8.19
N LYS A 340 6.66 23.97 8.76
CA LYS A 340 7.82 24.13 9.65
C LYS A 340 7.79 23.26 10.90
N GLY A 341 6.60 22.82 11.32
CA GLY A 341 6.38 21.93 12.45
C GLY A 341 5.92 20.53 12.06
N LEU A 342 6.03 20.13 10.79
CA LEU A 342 5.63 18.82 10.32
C LEU A 342 6.56 17.74 10.87
N THR A 343 5.98 16.78 11.58
CA THR A 343 6.70 15.73 12.29
C THR A 343 6.15 14.37 11.88
N PHE A 344 6.99 13.48 11.36
CA PHE A 344 6.60 12.08 11.16
C PHE A 344 6.82 11.30 12.45
N VAL A 345 5.79 10.54 12.83
CA VAL A 345 5.82 9.69 14.02
C VAL A 345 5.64 8.24 13.61
N TYR A 346 6.58 7.43 14.02
CA TYR A 346 6.61 6.01 13.69
C TYR A 346 6.08 5.19 14.87
N PRO A 347 5.01 4.38 14.64
CA PRO A 347 4.39 3.61 15.72
C PRO A 347 5.26 2.45 16.19
N GLY A 348 5.00 1.99 17.41
CA GLY A 348 5.62 0.81 17.98
C GLY A 348 5.04 -0.51 17.46
N VAL A 349 5.47 -1.63 18.06
CA VAL A 349 4.97 -2.97 17.73
C VAL A 349 3.49 -3.13 18.05
N GLY A 350 2.80 -3.95 17.24
CA GLY A 350 1.42 -4.37 17.52
C GLY A 350 0.35 -3.41 16.99
N THR A 351 0.69 -2.52 16.08
CA THR A 351 -0.26 -1.70 15.32
C THR A 351 -0.74 -2.41 14.06
N VAL A 352 -0.01 -3.45 13.59
CA VAL A 352 -0.39 -4.25 12.43
C VAL A 352 -1.67 -5.06 12.68
N TYR A 353 -2.43 -5.29 11.64
CA TYR A 353 -3.70 -6.01 11.69
C TYR A 353 -3.93 -6.83 10.41
N PRO A 354 -4.80 -7.87 10.47
CA PRO A 354 -5.13 -8.67 9.31
C PRO A 354 -5.61 -7.84 8.12
N ASN A 355 -5.14 -8.20 6.93
CA ASN A 355 -5.48 -7.56 5.65
C ASN A 355 -5.21 -6.04 5.57
N MET A 356 -4.29 -5.52 6.38
CA MET A 356 -3.90 -4.10 6.29
C MET A 356 -3.37 -3.79 4.89
N PHE A 357 -3.81 -2.67 4.31
CA PHE A 357 -3.35 -2.17 2.99
C PHE A 357 -3.65 -3.10 1.80
N SER A 358 -4.63 -4.02 1.95
CA SER A 358 -4.97 -4.99 0.90
C SER A 358 -5.38 -4.36 -0.43
N ASP A 359 -5.93 -3.14 -0.40
CA ASP A 359 -6.39 -2.35 -1.54
C ASP A 359 -5.34 -1.39 -2.12
N LEU A 360 -4.33 -1.03 -1.33
CA LEU A 360 -3.41 0.08 -1.65
C LEU A 360 -2.61 -0.14 -2.96
N HIS A 361 -2.26 -1.38 -3.26
CA HIS A 361 -1.53 -1.73 -4.50
C HIS A 361 -2.30 -1.38 -5.78
N GLY A 362 -3.64 -1.44 -5.74
CA GLY A 362 -4.48 -1.08 -6.88
C GLY A 362 -4.43 0.41 -7.20
N TYR A 363 -4.20 1.25 -6.21
CA TYR A 363 -4.10 2.71 -6.39
C TYR A 363 -2.66 3.18 -6.65
N PHE A 364 -1.67 2.49 -6.11
CA PHE A 364 -0.25 2.87 -6.21
C PHE A 364 0.62 1.72 -6.74
N PRO A 365 0.32 1.15 -7.91
CA PRO A 365 1.06 0.00 -8.44
C PRO A 365 2.54 0.29 -8.71
N GLU A 366 2.90 1.54 -9.06
CA GLU A 366 4.29 1.95 -9.25
C GLU A 366 5.07 1.90 -7.93
N LEU A 367 4.48 2.36 -6.83
CA LEU A 367 5.10 2.27 -5.50
C LEU A 367 5.38 0.81 -5.12
N TYR A 368 4.41 -0.09 -5.35
CA TYR A 368 4.60 -1.52 -5.08
C TYR A 368 5.69 -2.14 -5.96
N ARG A 369 5.79 -1.71 -7.23
CA ARG A 369 6.86 -2.14 -8.13
C ARG A 369 8.24 -1.66 -7.66
N GLU A 370 8.34 -0.44 -7.14
CA GLU A 370 9.59 0.08 -6.54
C GLU A 370 9.99 -0.72 -5.31
N LEU A 371 9.05 -0.98 -4.40
CA LEU A 371 9.29 -1.77 -3.19
C LEU A 371 9.74 -3.20 -3.51
N GLU A 372 9.17 -3.85 -4.53
CA GLU A 372 9.63 -5.16 -5.02
C GLU A 372 11.05 -5.15 -5.59
N ARG A 373 11.49 -4.02 -6.15
CA ARG A 373 12.87 -3.86 -6.63
C ARG A 373 13.85 -3.57 -5.50
N GLU A 374 13.41 -2.88 -4.46
CA GLU A 374 14.22 -2.55 -3.30
C GLU A 374 14.48 -3.79 -2.41
N GLY A 375 13.53 -4.74 -2.34
CA GLY A 375 13.67 -5.92 -1.50
C GLY A 375 12.50 -6.91 -1.57
N ASP A 376 12.46 -7.83 -0.61
CA ASP A 376 11.38 -8.80 -0.47
C ASP A 376 10.14 -8.15 0.18
N LEU A 377 9.23 -7.65 -0.65
CA LEU A 377 8.00 -7.00 -0.20
C LEU A 377 7.10 -7.95 0.62
N ALA A 378 7.06 -9.21 0.26
CA ALA A 378 6.27 -10.20 0.99
C ALA A 378 6.81 -10.43 2.40
N ALA A 379 8.11 -10.61 2.51
CA ALA A 379 8.77 -10.74 3.80
C ALA A 379 8.68 -9.45 4.62
N MET A 380 8.84 -8.28 3.99
CA MET A 380 8.70 -6.97 4.63
C MET A 380 7.33 -6.76 5.27
N LEU A 381 6.25 -7.17 4.59
CA LEU A 381 4.89 -7.04 5.10
C LEU A 381 4.41 -8.28 5.87
N GLN A 382 5.25 -9.31 6.04
CA GLN A 382 4.86 -10.60 6.64
C GLN A 382 3.58 -11.16 5.99
N ALA A 383 3.58 -11.23 4.65
CA ALA A 383 2.39 -11.44 3.85
C ALA A 383 1.65 -12.74 4.21
N GLU A 384 2.37 -13.83 4.53
CA GLU A 384 1.76 -15.12 4.94
C GLU A 384 0.99 -15.04 6.25
N ALA A 385 1.39 -14.13 7.15
CA ALA A 385 0.74 -13.98 8.45
C ALA A 385 -0.41 -12.97 8.42
N ILE A 386 -0.34 -11.96 7.55
CA ILE A 386 -1.24 -10.79 7.58
C ILE A 386 -2.33 -10.86 6.50
N TYR A 387 -2.01 -11.39 5.30
CA TYR A 387 -2.96 -11.35 4.19
C TYR A 387 -3.65 -12.70 3.99
N GLN A 388 -4.96 -12.69 4.01
CA GLN A 388 -5.78 -13.85 3.70
C GLN A 388 -5.65 -14.19 2.21
N GLY A 389 -5.29 -15.46 1.91
CA GLY A 389 -5.15 -15.90 0.52
C GLY A 389 -3.92 -15.34 -0.20
N ALA A 390 -2.86 -14.91 0.53
CA ALA A 390 -1.60 -14.54 -0.09
C ALA A 390 -1.10 -15.67 -0.98
N ALA A 391 -1.22 -15.46 -2.30
CA ALA A 391 -0.84 -16.47 -3.27
C ALA A 391 0.68 -16.42 -3.49
N TYR A 392 1.36 -17.40 -2.94
CA TYR A 392 2.66 -17.83 -3.45
C TYR A 392 2.43 -19.02 -4.38
N ALA A 393 3.12 -19.05 -5.49
CA ALA A 393 3.09 -20.24 -6.33
C ALA A 393 3.40 -21.49 -5.46
N LYS A 394 2.44 -22.42 -5.37
CA LYS A 394 2.47 -23.71 -4.68
C LYS A 394 2.37 -23.78 -3.14
N THR A 395 2.50 -22.72 -2.34
CA THR A 395 2.54 -22.88 -0.87
C THR A 395 1.34 -22.33 -0.13
N ALA A 396 0.44 -21.62 -0.78
CA ALA A 396 -0.71 -20.98 -0.14
C ALA A 396 -1.89 -21.93 0.06
N ILE A 397 -1.65 -23.09 0.68
CA ILE A 397 -2.72 -23.97 1.13
C ILE A 397 -2.93 -23.68 2.63
N ASN A 398 -4.03 -23.00 2.97
CA ASN A 398 -4.53 -22.87 4.35
C ASN A 398 -3.61 -22.17 5.37
N VAL A 399 -3.05 -21.01 5.06
CA VAL A 399 -2.47 -20.17 6.11
C VAL A 399 -3.60 -19.34 6.71
N SER A 400 -3.97 -19.60 7.95
CA SER A 400 -4.89 -18.74 8.70
C SER A 400 -4.21 -17.41 8.99
N VAL A 401 -4.91 -16.32 8.69
CA VAL A 401 -4.46 -14.98 9.05
C VAL A 401 -4.35 -14.88 10.57
N LYS A 402 -3.20 -14.43 11.04
CA LYS A 402 -2.92 -14.29 12.48
C LYS A 402 -3.33 -12.91 12.97
N ASP A 403 -3.99 -12.88 14.11
CA ASP A 403 -4.10 -11.65 14.87
C ASP A 403 -2.71 -11.20 15.38
N ALA A 404 -2.53 -9.88 15.60
CA ALA A 404 -1.27 -9.36 16.13
C ALA A 404 -0.84 -10.00 17.47
N ALA A 405 -1.79 -10.52 18.24
CA ALA A 405 -1.51 -11.26 19.48
C ALA A 405 -0.87 -12.64 19.26
N GLU A 406 -1.05 -13.23 18.08
CA GLU A 406 -0.51 -14.55 17.70
C GLU A 406 0.83 -14.46 16.97
N MET A 407 1.22 -13.25 16.56
CA MET A 407 2.49 -13.02 15.87
C MET A 407 3.65 -12.94 16.86
N SER A 408 4.80 -13.51 16.47
CA SER A 408 6.05 -13.36 17.25
C SER A 408 6.52 -11.90 17.24
N LEU A 409 7.39 -11.53 18.22
CA LEU A 409 7.97 -10.19 18.26
C LEU A 409 8.74 -9.84 16.98
N SER A 410 9.47 -10.81 16.41
CA SER A 410 10.17 -10.61 15.13
C SER A 410 9.21 -10.33 13.97
N GLN A 411 8.09 -11.06 13.87
CA GLN A 411 7.07 -10.80 12.84
C GLN A 411 6.42 -9.42 13.02
N LEU A 412 6.09 -9.05 14.26
CA LEU A 412 5.52 -7.73 14.58
C LEU A 412 6.51 -6.60 14.27
N ALA A 413 7.80 -6.79 14.58
CA ALA A 413 8.86 -5.82 14.29
C ALA A 413 9.02 -5.63 12.77
N ILE A 414 9.16 -6.72 12.02
CA ILE A 414 9.34 -6.66 10.57
C ILE A 414 8.14 -6.01 9.89
N SER A 415 6.91 -6.47 10.19
CA SER A 415 5.71 -5.95 9.54
C SER A 415 5.37 -4.51 9.94
N GLY A 416 5.62 -4.12 11.20
CA GLY A 416 5.44 -2.75 11.67
C GLY A 416 6.41 -1.77 11.02
N VAL A 417 7.70 -2.13 10.94
CA VAL A 417 8.71 -1.35 10.19
C VAL A 417 8.38 -1.32 8.71
N GLY A 418 7.96 -2.45 8.12
CA GLY A 418 7.56 -2.55 6.72
C GLY A 418 6.35 -1.67 6.38
N ALA A 419 5.33 -1.63 7.24
CA ALA A 419 4.19 -0.73 7.11
C ALA A 419 4.61 0.75 7.12
N SER A 420 5.48 1.10 8.07
CA SER A 420 6.04 2.45 8.19
C SER A 420 6.87 2.84 6.97
N TYR A 421 7.67 1.91 6.45
CA TYR A 421 8.47 2.10 5.25
C TYR A 421 7.60 2.38 4.02
N LEU A 422 6.55 1.56 3.80
CA LEU A 422 5.62 1.72 2.70
C LEU A 422 4.93 3.11 2.76
N PHE A 423 4.37 3.50 3.93
CA PHE A 423 3.71 4.80 4.06
C PHE A 423 4.68 5.97 3.96
N SER A 424 5.91 5.85 4.44
CA SER A 424 6.93 6.88 4.23
C SER A 424 7.21 7.09 2.75
N ARG A 425 7.37 6.00 1.98
CA ARG A 425 7.55 6.08 0.53
C ARG A 425 6.35 6.73 -0.16
N LEU A 426 5.13 6.34 0.25
CA LEU A 426 3.90 6.92 -0.26
C LEU A 426 3.85 8.44 -0.01
N LEU A 427 4.09 8.89 1.21
CA LEU A 427 4.02 10.30 1.56
C LEU A 427 5.15 11.11 0.91
N THR A 428 6.38 10.61 0.97
CA THR A 428 7.56 11.39 0.52
C THR A 428 7.76 11.36 -0.98
N ARG A 429 7.48 10.25 -1.67
CA ARG A 429 7.75 10.09 -3.10
C ARG A 429 6.52 10.34 -3.97
N VAL A 430 5.34 9.85 -3.56
CA VAL A 430 4.12 10.02 -4.36
C VAL A 430 3.48 11.39 -4.11
N PHE A 431 3.34 11.77 -2.84
CA PHE A 431 2.74 13.05 -2.45
C PHE A 431 3.76 14.17 -2.19
N ASN A 432 5.05 13.89 -2.26
CA ASN A 432 6.15 14.86 -2.06
C ASN A 432 6.06 15.61 -0.71
N ILE A 433 5.62 14.94 0.36
CA ILE A 433 5.52 15.50 1.70
C ILE A 433 6.84 15.25 2.43
N GLN A 434 7.50 16.31 2.91
CA GLN A 434 8.79 16.22 3.58
C GLN A 434 8.65 16.63 5.05
N PRO A 435 8.96 15.76 6.03
CA PRO A 435 8.94 16.14 7.43
C PRO A 435 10.13 17.01 7.81
N GLN A 436 9.95 17.88 8.81
CA GLN A 436 11.04 18.63 9.45
C GLN A 436 11.64 17.88 10.62
N LEU A 437 10.81 17.08 11.29
CA LEU A 437 11.21 16.26 12.42
C LEU A 437 10.72 14.82 12.22
N ALA A 438 11.43 13.88 12.83
CA ALA A 438 11.00 12.49 12.91
C ALA A 438 11.27 11.95 14.31
N LEU A 439 10.35 11.14 14.82
CA LEU A 439 10.50 10.44 16.09
C LEU A 439 9.78 9.09 16.05
N GLY A 440 10.17 8.19 16.92
CA GLY A 440 9.61 6.86 17.01
C GLY A 440 9.06 6.55 18.40
N TYR A 441 7.96 5.81 18.44
CA TYR A 441 7.45 5.20 19.66
C TYR A 441 7.98 3.77 19.75
N SER A 442 8.86 3.47 20.73
CA SER A 442 9.41 2.13 20.92
C SER A 442 10.14 1.62 19.64
N MET A 443 9.70 0.52 19.04
CA MET A 443 10.23 -0.02 17.77
C MET A 443 10.18 1.01 16.61
N GLY A 444 9.30 1.99 16.73
CA GLY A 444 9.21 3.10 15.76
C GLY A 444 10.51 3.89 15.62
N GLU A 445 11.40 3.86 16.62
CA GLU A 445 12.74 4.45 16.47
C GLU A 445 13.56 3.78 15.36
N ALA A 446 13.56 2.46 15.29
CA ALA A 446 14.20 1.75 14.18
C ALA A 446 13.46 1.98 12.85
N ALA A 447 12.13 2.08 12.90
CA ALA A 447 11.31 2.32 11.70
C ALA A 447 11.60 3.68 11.05
N MET A 448 11.80 4.76 11.81
CA MET A 448 12.13 6.08 11.25
C MET A 448 13.45 6.07 10.48
N TRP A 449 14.47 5.41 11.01
CA TRP A 449 15.78 5.31 10.37
C TRP A 449 15.73 4.46 9.09
N ALA A 450 14.96 3.38 9.09
CA ALA A 450 14.74 2.54 7.91
C ALA A 450 14.00 3.30 6.80
N SER A 451 13.06 4.16 7.17
CA SER A 451 12.05 4.71 6.25
C SER A 451 12.45 6.03 5.57
N LEU A 452 13.39 6.79 6.14
CA LEU A 452 13.74 8.14 5.69
C LEU A 452 15.10 8.22 4.97
N ASP A 453 15.46 7.18 4.22
CA ASP A 453 16.62 7.14 3.34
C ASP A 453 18.00 7.31 4.04
N ILE A 454 18.09 6.94 5.32
CA ILE A 454 19.33 7.05 6.09
C ILE A 454 20.21 5.82 5.89
N TRP A 455 19.68 4.61 6.08
CA TRP A 455 20.46 3.38 5.89
C TRP A 455 20.59 2.97 4.43
N GLN A 456 21.75 2.45 4.07
CA GLN A 456 22.03 1.99 2.72
C GLN A 456 21.18 0.76 2.33
N THR A 457 21.04 -0.20 3.23
CA THR A 457 20.37 -1.49 2.99
C THR A 457 19.39 -1.84 4.11
N PRO A 458 18.31 -1.07 4.32
CA PRO A 458 17.36 -1.34 5.41
C PRO A 458 16.67 -2.71 5.28
N HIS A 459 16.49 -3.22 4.07
CA HIS A 459 15.86 -4.53 3.81
C HIS A 459 16.69 -5.72 4.34
N ALA A 460 17.99 -5.56 4.55
CA ALA A 460 18.82 -6.59 5.17
C ALA A 460 18.36 -6.92 6.61
N LEU A 461 17.72 -5.97 7.30
CA LEU A 461 17.17 -6.17 8.63
C LEU A 461 16.01 -7.19 8.67
N ILE A 462 15.31 -7.45 7.56
CA ILE A 462 14.21 -8.42 7.52
C ILE A 462 14.72 -9.81 7.92
N ASN A 463 15.68 -10.33 7.18
CA ASN A 463 16.27 -11.64 7.47
C ASN A 463 17.05 -11.64 8.80
N ALA A 464 17.76 -10.55 9.11
CA ALA A 464 18.47 -10.41 10.36
C ALA A 464 17.53 -10.48 11.57
N THR A 465 16.40 -9.76 11.57
CA THR A 465 15.39 -9.78 12.64
C THR A 465 14.73 -11.15 12.76
N GLN A 466 14.35 -11.75 11.63
CA GLN A 466 13.70 -13.07 11.60
C GLN A 466 14.54 -14.16 12.27
N ASN A 467 15.87 -14.09 12.12
CA ASN A 467 16.81 -15.08 12.65
C ASN A 467 17.53 -14.63 13.94
N SER A 468 17.20 -13.45 14.47
CA SER A 468 17.88 -12.89 15.62
C SER A 468 17.47 -13.54 16.95
N ALA A 469 18.44 -14.02 17.71
CA ALA A 469 18.22 -14.47 19.08
C ALA A 469 17.68 -13.34 19.98
N ILE A 470 18.07 -12.08 19.73
CA ILE A 470 17.57 -10.92 20.48
C ILE A 470 16.04 -10.89 20.47
N PHE A 471 15.42 -10.96 19.27
CA PHE A 471 13.97 -10.86 19.10
C PHE A 471 13.22 -12.15 19.37
N ASN A 472 13.86 -13.31 19.24
CA ASN A 472 13.18 -14.60 19.34
C ASN A 472 13.42 -15.33 20.66
N GLN A 473 14.47 -14.99 21.41
CA GLN A 473 14.87 -15.73 22.61
C GLN A 473 15.18 -14.82 23.81
N GLU A 474 15.85 -13.69 23.60
CA GLU A 474 16.35 -12.87 24.69
C GLU A 474 15.28 -11.98 25.31
N ILE A 475 14.63 -11.14 24.49
CA ILE A 475 13.63 -10.16 24.94
C ILE A 475 12.18 -10.59 24.67
N SER A 476 11.99 -11.78 24.09
CA SER A 476 10.68 -12.40 23.90
C SER A 476 10.82 -13.93 23.88
N GLY A 477 9.75 -14.67 23.57
CA GLY A 477 9.78 -16.13 23.60
C GLY A 477 10.16 -16.67 24.97
N PRO A 478 11.27 -17.40 25.11
CA PRO A 478 11.74 -17.93 26.41
C PRO A 478 12.25 -16.86 27.37
N LEU A 479 12.42 -15.60 26.94
CA LEU A 479 12.85 -14.45 27.76
C LEU A 479 14.16 -14.71 28.52
N LEU A 480 15.19 -15.16 27.80
CA LEU A 480 16.48 -15.54 28.41
C LEU A 480 17.14 -14.38 29.18
N ALA A 481 17.00 -13.14 28.70
CA ALA A 481 17.49 -11.95 29.42
C ALA A 481 16.80 -11.81 30.80
N VAL A 482 15.49 -12.02 30.87
CA VAL A 482 14.73 -11.98 32.12
C VAL A 482 15.11 -13.12 33.03
N ARG A 483 15.31 -14.35 32.50
CA ARG A 483 15.72 -15.51 33.28
C ARG A 483 17.07 -15.29 33.97
N ARG A 484 18.02 -14.70 33.25
CA ARG A 484 19.35 -14.35 33.83
C ARG A 484 19.22 -13.27 34.88
N ASP A 485 18.47 -12.22 34.63
CA ASP A 485 18.28 -11.11 35.57
C ASP A 485 17.60 -11.58 36.87
N TRP A 486 16.60 -12.46 36.78
CA TRP A 486 15.88 -13.01 37.93
C TRP A 486 16.54 -14.27 38.52
N GLN A 487 17.68 -14.70 37.97
CA GLN A 487 18.42 -15.91 38.39
C GLN A 487 17.55 -17.17 38.41
N LEU A 488 16.71 -17.33 37.37
CA LEU A 488 15.85 -18.49 37.20
C LEU A 488 16.57 -19.60 36.43
N SER A 489 16.33 -20.88 36.84
CA SER A 489 16.73 -22.03 36.02
C SER A 489 15.96 -22.08 34.70
N GLU A 490 16.47 -22.85 33.73
CA GLU A 490 15.82 -22.97 32.40
C GLU A 490 14.39 -23.52 32.51
N ASP A 491 14.14 -24.44 33.42
CA ASP A 491 12.86 -25.11 33.65
C ASP A 491 11.92 -24.35 34.60
N ALA A 492 12.36 -23.25 35.22
CA ALA A 492 11.54 -22.49 36.15
C ALA A 492 10.35 -21.84 35.39
N PRO A 493 9.13 -21.92 35.93
CA PRO A 493 7.98 -21.27 35.32
C PRO A 493 8.17 -19.74 35.32
N LEU A 494 8.02 -19.15 34.14
CA LEU A 494 8.08 -17.71 33.91
C LEU A 494 6.83 -17.26 33.18
N VAL A 495 5.96 -16.53 33.86
CA VAL A 495 4.79 -15.88 33.25
C VAL A 495 5.02 -14.39 33.27
N TRP A 496 5.28 -13.86 32.08
CA TRP A 496 5.49 -12.43 31.84
C TRP A 496 4.26 -11.84 31.12
N ASN A 497 3.85 -10.66 31.56
CA ASN A 497 2.83 -9.89 30.85
C ASN A 497 3.09 -8.39 31.00
N SER A 498 2.35 -7.60 30.20
CA SER A 498 2.31 -6.15 30.33
C SER A 498 0.87 -5.65 30.43
N PHE A 499 0.68 -4.57 31.18
CA PHE A 499 -0.64 -4.02 31.49
C PHE A 499 -0.66 -2.52 31.26
N LEU A 500 -1.62 -2.07 30.44
CA LEU A 500 -1.95 -0.66 30.35
C LEU A 500 -2.79 -0.28 31.58
N VAL A 501 -2.36 0.72 32.32
CA VAL A 501 -3.04 1.22 33.52
C VAL A 501 -3.19 2.73 33.47
N ARG A 502 -4.33 3.24 33.88
CA ARG A 502 -4.56 4.68 34.07
C ARG A 502 -4.09 5.10 35.46
N ALA A 503 -2.82 5.42 35.54
CA ALA A 503 -2.14 5.86 36.75
C ALA A 503 -0.94 6.74 36.37
N SER A 504 -0.60 7.68 37.22
CA SER A 504 0.60 8.51 37.08
C SER A 504 1.86 7.72 37.44
N ARG A 505 2.99 8.14 36.87
CA ARG A 505 4.32 7.63 37.27
C ARG A 505 4.57 7.67 38.79
N ALA A 506 4.13 8.78 39.42
CA ALA A 506 4.33 8.96 40.86
C ALA A 506 3.57 7.92 41.69
N GLU A 507 2.28 7.64 41.33
CA GLU A 507 1.47 6.61 42.03
C GLU A 507 2.13 5.23 41.88
N ILE A 508 2.65 4.90 40.72
CA ILE A 508 3.28 3.61 40.42
C ILE A 508 4.61 3.51 41.19
N ASN A 509 5.49 4.50 41.06
CA ASN A 509 6.81 4.47 41.68
C ASN A 509 6.76 4.37 43.21
N ALA A 510 5.72 4.92 43.84
CA ALA A 510 5.51 4.80 45.31
C ALA A 510 5.36 3.34 45.78
N LEU A 511 4.98 2.42 44.87
CA LEU A 511 4.74 1.02 45.21
C LEU A 511 5.77 0.06 44.58
N LEU A 512 6.54 0.48 43.57
CA LEU A 512 7.44 -0.43 42.84
C LEU A 512 8.48 -1.14 43.75
N ASN A 513 8.94 -0.50 44.79
CA ASN A 513 9.91 -1.10 45.72
C ASN A 513 9.37 -2.38 46.41
N ASP A 514 8.06 -2.50 46.58
CA ASP A 514 7.41 -3.68 47.17
C ASP A 514 7.22 -4.82 46.14
N PHE A 515 7.48 -4.54 44.84
CA PHE A 515 7.25 -5.47 43.70
C PHE A 515 8.49 -5.56 42.78
N PRO A 516 9.61 -6.17 43.23
CA PRO A 516 10.90 -6.11 42.51
C PRO A 516 10.90 -6.75 41.11
N ARG A 517 9.87 -7.52 40.74
CA ARG A 517 9.69 -8.11 39.40
C ARG A 517 8.60 -7.43 38.56
N VAL A 518 8.27 -6.18 38.92
CA VAL A 518 7.38 -5.30 38.16
C VAL A 518 8.13 -4.03 37.77
N TYR A 519 7.98 -3.63 36.55
CA TYR A 519 8.70 -2.49 35.99
C TYR A 519 7.71 -1.51 35.37
N LEU A 520 7.96 -0.20 35.50
CA LEU A 520 7.33 0.84 34.73
C LEU A 520 8.06 0.89 33.36
N ALA A 521 7.47 0.27 32.34
CA ALA A 521 8.07 0.17 31.03
C ALA A 521 7.86 1.46 30.21
N ILE A 522 6.63 2.00 30.17
CA ILE A 522 6.31 3.18 29.37
C ILE A 522 5.39 4.12 30.15
N GLU A 523 5.71 5.41 30.11
CA GLU A 523 4.86 6.53 30.52
C GLU A 523 4.31 7.25 29.28
N GLN A 524 2.98 7.42 29.21
CA GLN A 524 2.31 7.95 28.02
C GLN A 524 1.02 8.69 28.38
N GLY A 525 1.12 9.99 28.62
CA GLY A 525 -0.01 10.82 29.05
C GLY A 525 -0.55 10.44 30.42
N ASP A 526 -1.86 10.15 30.49
CA ASP A 526 -2.55 9.75 31.72
C ASP A 526 -2.49 8.24 32.00
N THR A 527 -1.72 7.52 31.21
CA THR A 527 -1.58 6.06 31.28
C THR A 527 -0.11 5.65 31.34
N CYS A 528 0.11 4.49 31.92
CA CYS A 528 1.42 3.84 31.97
C CYS A 528 1.32 2.38 31.52
N ILE A 529 2.42 1.82 31.04
CA ILE A 529 2.55 0.39 30.80
C ILE A 529 3.46 -0.19 31.88
N LEU A 530 2.89 -1.12 32.65
CA LEU A 530 3.62 -1.99 33.58
C LEU A 530 3.99 -3.27 32.86
N ALA A 531 5.20 -3.79 33.08
CA ALA A 531 5.63 -5.08 32.53
C ALA A 531 6.38 -5.87 33.62
N GLY A 532 6.31 -7.19 33.55
CA GLY A 532 7.02 -8.04 34.52
C GLY A 532 6.29 -9.34 34.82
N CYS A 533 6.53 -9.88 36.02
CA CYS A 533 5.82 -11.05 36.51
C CYS A 533 4.31 -10.77 36.56
N GLU A 534 3.51 -11.53 35.83
CA GLU A 534 2.07 -11.32 35.73
C GLU A 534 1.38 -11.25 37.10
N ALA A 535 1.64 -12.22 37.98
CA ALA A 535 1.04 -12.27 39.29
C ALA A 535 1.40 -11.03 40.13
N SER A 536 2.66 -10.56 40.06
CA SER A 536 3.11 -9.38 40.78
C SER A 536 2.51 -8.09 40.21
N CYS A 537 2.37 -8.00 38.86
CA CYS A 537 1.68 -6.89 38.21
C CYS A 537 0.23 -6.80 38.67
N LEU A 538 -0.49 -7.92 38.73
CA LEU A 538 -1.89 -7.96 39.18
C LEU A 538 -2.02 -7.57 40.65
N GLN A 539 -1.05 -7.95 41.50
CA GLN A 539 -1.01 -7.55 42.92
C GLN A 539 -0.78 -6.04 43.07
N LEU A 540 0.15 -5.48 42.30
CA LEU A 540 0.41 -4.02 42.29
C LEU A 540 -0.84 -3.26 41.83
N LEU A 541 -1.50 -3.70 40.74
CA LEU A 541 -2.73 -3.10 40.24
C LEU A 541 -3.87 -3.12 41.27
N LYS A 542 -4.00 -4.24 42.02
CA LYS A 542 -4.94 -4.36 43.14
C LYS A 542 -4.62 -3.35 44.27
N ARG A 543 -3.34 -3.20 44.61
CA ARG A 543 -2.90 -2.26 45.64
C ARG A 543 -3.07 -0.80 45.22
N LEU A 544 -2.91 -0.49 43.94
CA LEU A 544 -3.25 0.81 43.35
C LEU A 544 -4.76 1.07 43.29
N ASN A 545 -5.58 0.07 43.51
CA ASN A 545 -7.03 0.11 43.24
C ASN A 545 -7.36 0.56 41.80
N LYS A 546 -6.59 0.11 40.83
CA LYS A 546 -6.73 0.45 39.41
C LYS A 546 -6.95 -0.82 38.58
N ARG A 547 -7.71 -0.67 37.51
CA ARG A 547 -7.87 -1.74 36.49
C ARG A 547 -6.72 -1.65 35.49
N GLY A 548 -6.01 -2.75 35.26
CA GLY A 548 -5.08 -2.92 34.15
C GLY A 548 -5.72 -3.68 33.00
N ILE A 549 -5.36 -3.31 31.78
CA ILE A 549 -5.73 -4.03 30.56
C ILE A 549 -4.48 -4.79 30.10
N ALA A 550 -4.55 -6.12 30.12
CA ALA A 550 -3.45 -6.96 29.64
C ALA A 550 -3.22 -6.72 28.15
N SER A 551 -1.99 -6.48 27.76
CA SER A 551 -1.64 -6.31 26.36
C SER A 551 -1.34 -7.63 25.64
N ASN A 552 -1.10 -8.71 26.43
CA ASN A 552 -0.72 -10.04 25.96
C ASN A 552 0.49 -10.06 25.01
N LYS A 553 1.29 -8.99 25.05
CA LYS A 553 2.54 -8.89 24.28
C LYS A 553 3.70 -9.25 25.18
N VAL A 554 4.34 -10.37 24.87
CA VAL A 554 5.46 -10.88 25.65
C VAL A 554 6.75 -10.28 25.12
N THR A 555 7.18 -9.17 25.74
CA THR A 555 8.49 -8.58 25.48
C THR A 555 9.05 -7.91 26.74
N ALA A 556 10.35 -8.07 26.95
CA ALA A 556 11.10 -7.42 28.03
C ALA A 556 11.66 -6.04 27.65
N MET A 557 11.30 -5.51 26.46
CA MET A 557 11.71 -4.15 26.05
C MET A 557 11.30 -3.12 27.12
N HIS A 558 12.06 -2.04 27.21
CA HIS A 558 11.84 -0.92 28.12
C HIS A 558 11.89 -1.30 29.61
N THR A 559 12.56 -2.40 29.94
CA THR A 559 12.70 -2.87 31.32
C THR A 559 14.16 -3.19 31.67
N PRO A 560 14.57 -3.16 32.96
CA PRO A 560 15.93 -3.44 33.37
C PRO A 560 16.53 -4.76 32.85
N PRO A 561 15.80 -5.90 32.79
CA PRO A 561 16.35 -7.12 32.23
C PRO A 561 16.89 -6.99 30.80
N SER A 562 16.29 -6.10 29.95
CA SER A 562 16.75 -5.89 28.57
C SER A 562 18.11 -5.18 28.48
N GLN A 563 18.60 -4.55 29.56
CA GLN A 563 19.92 -3.88 29.58
C GLN A 563 21.08 -4.84 29.24
N SER A 564 20.94 -6.11 29.57
CA SER A 564 21.94 -7.13 29.22
C SER A 564 22.10 -7.29 27.70
N GLN A 565 21.12 -6.83 26.92
CA GLN A 565 21.11 -6.92 25.45
C GLN A 565 21.54 -5.61 24.75
N HIS A 566 21.84 -4.55 25.49
CA HIS A 566 22.13 -3.23 24.93
C HIS A 566 23.24 -3.27 23.87
N SER A 567 24.39 -3.86 24.19
CA SER A 567 25.52 -3.95 23.24
C SER A 567 25.20 -4.82 22.03
N ALA A 568 24.43 -5.91 22.21
CA ALA A 568 24.01 -6.77 21.11
C ALA A 568 23.02 -6.04 20.17
N ILE A 569 22.08 -5.26 20.73
CA ILE A 569 21.13 -4.44 19.98
C ILE A 569 21.88 -3.31 19.25
N GLN A 570 22.83 -2.64 19.91
CA GLN A 570 23.65 -1.63 19.27
C GLN A 570 24.44 -2.21 18.09
N GLY A 571 25.10 -3.36 18.27
CA GLY A 571 25.79 -4.05 17.18
C GLY A 571 24.85 -4.44 16.04
N PHE A 572 23.64 -4.90 16.34
CA PHE A 572 22.63 -5.28 15.36
C PHE A 572 22.19 -4.12 14.46
N TYR A 573 22.06 -2.91 15.00
CA TYR A 573 21.64 -1.71 14.27
C TYR A 573 22.81 -0.84 13.78
N THR A 574 24.05 -1.26 13.95
CA THR A 574 25.22 -0.57 13.38
C THR A 574 25.31 -0.86 11.89
N LEU A 575 24.58 -0.10 11.09
CA LEU A 575 24.45 -0.28 9.65
C LEU A 575 25.19 0.82 8.87
N GLY A 576 25.55 0.51 7.62
CA GLY A 576 26.10 1.48 6.68
C GLY A 576 25.05 2.53 6.27
N LEU A 577 25.47 3.79 6.17
CA LEU A 577 24.62 4.91 5.78
C LEU A 577 24.71 5.15 4.27
N LYS A 578 23.65 5.72 3.70
CA LYS A 578 23.69 6.27 2.33
C LYS A 578 24.70 7.43 2.25
N ALA A 579 25.33 7.61 1.09
CA ALA A 579 26.35 8.63 0.89
C ALA A 579 25.84 10.07 1.20
N ASN A 580 24.56 10.32 0.93
CA ASN A 580 23.89 11.60 1.17
C ASN A 580 23.06 11.65 2.46
N ALA A 581 23.19 10.68 3.35
CA ALA A 581 22.37 10.62 4.57
C ALA A 581 22.55 11.88 5.45
N CYS A 582 23.76 12.44 5.50
CA CYS A 582 24.05 13.65 6.29
C CYS A 582 23.51 14.94 5.67
N GLU A 583 23.01 14.91 4.41
CA GLU A 583 22.45 16.08 3.72
C GLU A 583 20.98 16.30 4.06
N THR A 584 20.33 15.34 4.75
CA THR A 584 18.93 15.45 5.12
C THR A 584 18.68 16.66 6.01
N GLN A 585 17.56 17.34 5.78
CA GLN A 585 17.09 18.45 6.63
C GLN A 585 16.21 17.95 7.79
N VAL A 586 15.91 16.65 7.85
CA VAL A 586 15.09 16.07 8.90
C VAL A 586 15.89 15.96 10.19
N ARG A 587 15.34 16.45 11.29
CA ARG A 587 15.88 16.26 12.64
C ARG A 587 15.26 15.04 13.29
N PHE A 588 16.07 14.08 13.67
CA PHE A 588 15.66 12.83 14.30
C PHE A 588 15.79 12.98 15.82
N ILE A 589 14.68 12.74 16.55
CA ILE A 589 14.63 12.87 18.01
C ILE A 589 14.58 11.48 18.61
N SER A 590 15.58 11.16 19.47
CA SER A 590 15.62 9.90 20.21
C SER A 590 14.55 9.84 21.29
N ALA A 591 13.84 8.73 21.35
CA ALA A 591 12.85 8.49 22.39
C ALA A 591 13.47 8.31 23.79
N ALA A 592 14.63 7.68 23.90
CA ALA A 592 15.32 7.50 25.15
C ALA A 592 16.11 8.75 25.59
N GLN A 593 16.85 9.37 24.65
CA GLN A 593 17.72 10.51 24.96
C GLN A 593 16.98 11.84 25.00
N GLN A 594 15.77 11.91 24.42
CA GLN A 594 14.94 13.12 24.34
C GLN A 594 15.71 14.32 23.73
N SER A 595 16.52 14.04 22.74
CA SER A 595 17.37 15.00 22.04
C SER A 595 17.57 14.58 20.59
N ALA A 596 18.07 15.51 19.76
CA ALA A 596 18.43 15.21 18.39
C ALA A 596 19.60 14.22 18.34
N VAL A 597 19.52 13.26 17.41
CA VAL A 597 20.55 12.23 17.19
C VAL A 597 21.44 12.65 16.04
N SER A 598 22.76 12.50 16.20
CA SER A 598 23.72 12.67 15.11
C SER A 598 23.56 11.59 14.05
N ILE A 599 23.68 11.97 12.79
CA ILE A 599 23.53 11.05 11.67
C ILE A 599 24.88 10.36 11.39
N ASP A 600 25.20 9.44 12.27
CA ASP A 600 26.31 8.50 12.12
C ASP A 600 25.88 7.11 12.61
N SER A 601 26.51 6.08 12.12
CA SER A 601 26.12 4.69 12.36
C SER A 601 26.09 4.31 13.83
N GLN A 602 27.04 4.80 14.63
CA GLN A 602 27.17 4.47 16.05
C GLN A 602 26.13 5.22 16.91
N SER A 603 25.92 6.51 16.64
CA SER A 603 24.92 7.33 17.34
C SER A 603 23.51 6.83 17.10
N ILE A 604 23.19 6.44 15.86
CA ILE A 604 21.90 5.84 15.47
C ILE A 604 21.69 4.50 16.19
N ALA A 605 22.66 3.62 16.12
CA ALA A 605 22.57 2.29 16.74
C ALA A 605 22.47 2.39 18.28
N LYS A 606 23.22 3.32 18.88
CA LYS A 606 23.13 3.60 20.33
C LYS A 606 21.74 4.13 20.71
N SER A 607 21.19 5.07 19.94
CA SER A 607 19.87 5.65 20.19
C SER A 607 18.77 4.57 20.20
N ILE A 608 18.83 3.63 19.26
CA ILE A 608 17.89 2.50 19.18
C ILE A 608 18.09 1.56 20.37
N ALA A 609 19.33 1.22 20.73
CA ALA A 609 19.63 0.36 21.87
C ALA A 609 19.18 0.99 23.19
N ASP A 610 19.45 2.29 23.39
CA ASP A 610 18.98 3.05 24.54
C ASP A 610 17.44 3.00 24.63
N THR A 611 16.74 3.22 23.51
CA THR A 611 15.26 3.20 23.46
C THR A 611 14.70 1.81 23.78
N PHE A 612 15.31 0.74 23.31
CA PHE A 612 14.82 -0.62 23.56
C PHE A 612 15.07 -1.10 24.99
N CYS A 613 16.16 -0.64 25.60
CA CYS A 613 16.60 -1.12 26.91
C CYS A 613 16.19 -0.22 28.09
N ALA A 614 15.88 1.04 27.86
CA ALA A 614 15.49 1.96 28.91
C ALA A 614 13.96 2.16 28.97
N PRO A 615 13.39 2.46 30.16
CA PRO A 615 12.00 2.89 30.26
C PRO A 615 11.71 4.08 29.36
N LEU A 616 10.60 4.04 28.63
CA LEU A 616 10.22 5.06 27.67
C LEU A 616 9.31 6.12 28.32
N ASN A 617 9.67 7.38 28.24
CA ASN A 617 8.79 8.51 28.56
C ASN A 617 8.31 9.21 27.28
N PHE A 618 7.19 8.74 26.75
CA PHE A 618 6.64 9.27 25.50
C PHE A 618 6.05 10.68 25.69
N THR A 619 5.53 10.99 26.86
CA THR A 619 5.05 12.34 27.19
C THR A 619 6.17 13.38 27.09
N ALA A 620 7.33 13.07 27.68
CA ALA A 620 8.50 13.94 27.62
C ALA A 620 9.04 14.04 26.18
N LEU A 621 9.01 12.97 25.40
CA LEU A 621 9.41 12.98 23.98
C LEU A 621 8.54 13.95 23.16
N ILE A 622 7.21 13.91 23.33
CA ILE A 622 6.30 14.83 22.62
C ILE A 622 6.54 16.28 23.05
N ASN A 623 6.74 16.52 24.33
CA ASN A 623 7.07 17.86 24.83
C ASN A 623 8.41 18.37 24.27
N THR A 624 9.43 17.51 24.20
CA THR A 624 10.72 17.84 23.58
C THR A 624 10.55 18.17 22.09
N ALA A 625 9.78 17.37 21.35
CA ALA A 625 9.48 17.64 19.96
C ALA A 625 8.76 18.99 19.78
N TYR A 626 7.76 19.28 20.61
CA TYR A 626 7.07 20.57 20.63
C TYR A 626 8.02 21.74 20.83
N ASN A 627 8.91 21.64 21.82
CA ASN A 627 9.92 22.68 22.10
C ASN A 627 10.94 22.86 20.95
N GLN A 628 11.11 21.84 20.13
CA GLN A 628 11.90 21.90 18.89
C GLN A 628 11.11 22.37 17.66
N GLY A 629 9.86 22.75 17.82
CA GLY A 629 9.00 23.33 16.79
C GLY A 629 7.96 22.37 16.20
N ALA A 630 7.86 21.10 16.67
CA ALA A 630 6.82 20.20 16.21
C ALA A 630 5.41 20.72 16.52
N ARG A 631 4.50 20.68 15.53
CA ARG A 631 3.11 21.12 15.66
C ARG A 631 2.12 20.16 15.01
N LEU A 632 2.47 19.66 13.82
CA LEU A 632 1.69 18.70 13.05
C LEU A 632 2.36 17.34 13.13
N PHE A 633 1.74 16.39 13.81
CA PHE A 633 2.26 15.03 13.96
C PHE A 633 1.49 14.08 13.04
N VAL A 634 2.17 13.45 12.11
CA VAL A 634 1.61 12.46 11.18
C VAL A 634 2.11 11.09 11.58
N GLU A 635 1.20 10.22 12.04
CA GLU A 635 1.52 8.81 12.29
C GLU A 635 1.70 8.08 10.96
N VAL A 636 2.91 7.59 10.74
CA VAL A 636 3.35 6.94 9.50
C VAL A 636 3.50 5.45 9.72
N GLY A 637 2.43 4.71 9.46
CA GLY A 637 2.38 3.27 9.70
C GLY A 637 0.96 2.72 9.74
N ALA A 638 0.81 1.51 10.28
CA ALA A 638 -0.48 0.88 10.44
C ALA A 638 -1.24 1.42 11.66
N ASP A 639 -2.57 1.53 11.53
CA ASP A 639 -3.51 1.99 12.56
C ASP A 639 -3.27 3.46 12.98
N ARG A 640 -3.91 3.91 14.06
CA ARG A 640 -3.89 5.31 14.55
C ARG A 640 -3.68 5.40 16.06
N GLN A 641 -3.00 4.42 16.64
CA GLN A 641 -2.85 4.35 18.10
C GLN A 641 -1.95 5.46 18.64
N THR A 642 -0.84 5.73 17.95
CA THR A 642 0.15 6.73 18.37
C THR A 642 -0.38 8.15 18.20
N SER A 643 -1.06 8.46 17.10
CA SER A 643 -1.69 9.77 16.90
C SER A 643 -2.78 10.06 17.93
N THR A 644 -3.61 9.06 18.27
CA THR A 644 -4.61 9.16 19.34
C THR A 644 -3.95 9.46 20.71
N LEU A 645 -2.79 8.86 20.95
CA LEU A 645 -2.03 9.08 22.18
C LEU A 645 -1.43 10.50 22.22
N ILE A 646 -0.87 10.96 21.10
CA ILE A 646 -0.33 12.33 20.96
C ILE A 646 -1.40 13.38 21.17
N ASP A 647 -2.61 13.19 20.60
CA ASP A 647 -3.73 14.10 20.85
C ASP A 647 -4.09 14.22 22.34
N LYS A 648 -4.04 13.13 23.09
CA LYS A 648 -4.29 13.15 24.54
C LYS A 648 -3.18 13.88 25.29
N ILE A 649 -1.92 13.59 24.96
CA ILE A 649 -0.75 14.24 25.55
C ILE A 649 -0.78 15.74 25.23
N GLY A 650 -1.06 16.12 23.97
CA GLY A 650 -1.15 17.50 23.56
C GLY A 650 -2.14 18.30 24.40
N ARG A 651 -3.37 17.78 24.56
CA ARG A 651 -4.38 18.42 25.41
C ARG A 651 -3.96 18.58 26.87
N GLN A 652 -3.20 17.63 27.42
CA GLN A 652 -2.68 17.73 28.79
C GLN A 652 -1.59 18.77 28.91
N LEU A 653 -0.69 18.84 27.91
CA LEU A 653 0.37 19.85 27.87
C LEU A 653 -0.17 21.26 27.65
N GLU A 654 -1.24 21.42 26.87
CA GLU A 654 -1.92 22.71 26.64
C GLU A 654 -2.54 23.26 27.94
N LEU A 655 -3.15 22.40 28.76
CA LEU A 655 -3.87 22.78 29.97
C LEU A 655 -2.96 23.03 31.18
N GLY A 656 -1.72 22.52 31.18
CA GLY A 656 -0.82 22.58 32.34
C GLY A 656 -1.39 21.90 33.59
N THR A 657 -0.58 21.70 34.62
CA THR A 657 -1.01 21.11 35.91
C THR A 657 -1.95 22.00 36.72
N ASP A 658 -1.89 23.32 36.49
CA ASP A 658 -2.65 24.34 37.21
C ASP A 658 -3.78 24.95 36.37
N GLY A 659 -4.11 24.35 35.20
CA GLY A 659 -5.11 24.86 34.29
C GLY A 659 -4.70 26.14 33.51
N ILE A 660 -3.44 26.54 33.64
CA ILE A 660 -2.85 27.65 32.90
C ILE A 660 -2.33 27.12 31.58
N GLN A 661 -2.69 27.74 30.48
CA GLN A 661 -2.22 27.39 29.14
C GLN A 661 -0.70 27.57 29.07
N THR A 662 0.03 26.46 28.86
CA THR A 662 1.50 26.44 28.82
C THR A 662 2.06 26.44 27.41
N HIS A 663 1.23 26.10 26.42
CA HIS A 663 1.62 26.05 25.01
C HIS A 663 0.89 27.13 24.22
N GLU A 664 1.64 27.95 23.48
CA GLU A 664 1.08 29.04 22.66
C GLU A 664 0.34 28.54 21.39
N GLN A 665 0.71 27.37 20.88
CA GLN A 665 0.15 26.79 19.67
C GLN A 665 -0.29 25.34 19.94
N PRO A 666 -1.34 24.85 19.25
CA PRO A 666 -1.84 23.51 19.46
C PRO A 666 -0.88 22.43 18.94
N ILE A 667 -0.97 21.25 19.55
CA ILE A 667 -0.45 20.00 19.01
C ILE A 667 -1.58 19.29 18.27
N LEU A 668 -1.39 19.02 16.99
CA LEU A 668 -2.35 18.30 16.16
C LEU A 668 -1.73 16.99 15.68
N ALA A 669 -2.44 15.88 15.89
CA ALA A 669 -2.01 14.57 15.43
C ALA A 669 -3.02 13.96 14.47
N MET A 670 -2.50 13.32 13.42
CA MET A 670 -3.28 12.66 12.39
C MET A 670 -2.60 11.35 11.98
N ALA A 671 -3.36 10.42 11.42
CA ALA A 671 -2.85 9.13 10.96
C ALA A 671 -3.15 8.94 9.48
N CYS A 672 -2.22 8.30 8.78
CA CYS A 672 -2.40 7.93 7.37
C CYS A 672 -3.28 6.70 7.18
N ASN A 673 -3.45 5.90 8.23
CA ASN A 673 -4.21 4.66 8.24
C ASN A 673 -4.98 4.49 9.55
N ALA A 674 -6.08 3.76 9.52
CA ALA A 674 -6.84 3.41 10.71
C ALA A 674 -7.49 2.04 10.53
N LYS A 675 -7.29 1.15 11.50
CA LYS A 675 -7.95 -0.16 11.54
C LYS A 675 -9.47 0.02 11.53
N GLY A 676 -10.15 -0.73 10.66
CA GLY A 676 -11.61 -0.66 10.52
C GLY A 676 -12.10 0.46 9.59
N SER A 677 -11.20 1.21 8.96
CA SER A 677 -11.50 2.16 7.89
C SER A 677 -10.79 1.72 6.60
N GLU A 678 -11.37 2.06 5.47
CA GLU A 678 -10.70 1.91 4.17
C GLU A 678 -9.38 2.70 4.17
N THR A 679 -8.31 2.10 3.65
CA THR A 679 -6.96 2.71 3.67
C THR A 679 -6.95 4.05 2.94
N ILE A 680 -7.57 4.12 1.75
CA ILE A 680 -7.61 5.34 0.94
C ILE A 680 -8.40 6.45 1.63
N THR A 681 -9.53 6.13 2.24
CA THR A 681 -10.33 7.12 2.99
C THR A 681 -9.53 7.71 4.15
N SER A 682 -8.77 6.89 4.89
CA SER A 682 -7.90 7.37 5.97
C SER A 682 -6.77 8.27 5.44
N LEU A 683 -6.15 7.88 4.34
CA LEU A 683 -5.11 8.65 3.66
C LEU A 683 -5.65 10.00 3.19
N LEU A 684 -6.81 10.03 2.52
CA LEU A 684 -7.43 11.27 2.05
C LEU A 684 -7.77 12.21 3.21
N LYS A 685 -8.28 11.70 4.33
CA LYS A 685 -8.52 12.51 5.54
C LYS A 685 -7.23 13.11 6.11
N CYS A 686 -6.12 12.39 6.06
CA CYS A 686 -4.81 12.91 6.45
C CYS A 686 -4.36 14.01 5.48
N LEU A 687 -4.46 13.78 4.16
CA LEU A 687 -4.10 14.77 3.13
C LEU A 687 -4.97 16.04 3.22
N ALA A 688 -6.28 15.90 3.50
CA ALA A 688 -7.17 17.03 3.70
C ALA A 688 -6.71 17.96 4.83
N GLN A 689 -6.26 17.37 5.94
CA GLN A 689 -5.71 18.12 7.07
C GLN A 689 -4.39 18.82 6.69
N LEU A 690 -3.47 18.11 6.03
CA LEU A 690 -2.19 18.67 5.60
C LEU A 690 -2.38 19.81 4.59
N ILE A 691 -3.30 19.68 3.62
CA ILE A 691 -3.64 20.73 2.67
C ILE A 691 -4.17 21.96 3.41
N SER A 692 -5.08 21.77 4.35
CA SER A 692 -5.68 22.85 5.11
C SER A 692 -4.68 23.57 6.03
N HIS A 693 -3.69 22.85 6.53
CA HIS A 693 -2.56 23.44 7.27
C HIS A 693 -1.45 23.98 6.36
N ARG A 694 -1.66 24.02 5.05
CA ARG A 694 -0.72 24.57 4.05
C ARG A 694 0.62 23.85 4.00
N VAL A 695 0.64 22.56 4.29
CA VAL A 695 1.80 21.70 4.05
C VAL A 695 1.98 21.51 2.54
N PRO A 696 3.14 21.81 1.97
CA PRO A 696 3.40 21.57 0.55
C PRO A 696 3.30 20.09 0.21
N LEU A 697 2.50 19.77 -0.81
CA LEU A 697 2.36 18.41 -1.30
C LEU A 697 1.89 18.40 -2.78
N SER A 698 2.09 17.25 -3.44
CA SER A 698 1.64 17.03 -4.80
C SER A 698 0.17 16.61 -4.84
N LEU A 699 -0.66 17.35 -5.56
CA LEU A 699 -2.05 16.98 -5.85
C LEU A 699 -2.18 16.10 -7.11
N ALA A 700 -1.10 15.88 -7.86
CA ALA A 700 -1.14 15.14 -9.12
C ALA A 700 -1.76 13.72 -8.99
N PRO A 701 -1.48 12.93 -7.92
CA PRO A 701 -2.10 11.62 -7.76
C PRO A 701 -3.61 11.67 -7.50
N LEU A 702 -4.14 12.81 -7.05
CA LEU A 702 -5.56 13.02 -6.74
C LEU A 702 -6.36 13.56 -7.93
N MET A 703 -5.69 13.99 -9.02
CA MET A 703 -6.41 14.61 -10.12
C MET A 703 -7.32 13.60 -10.83
N PRO A 704 -8.63 13.88 -10.95
CA PRO A 704 -9.54 13.03 -11.72
C PRO A 704 -9.08 12.95 -13.18
N GLN A 705 -8.98 11.73 -13.70
CA GLN A 705 -8.66 11.52 -15.13
C GLN A 705 -9.96 11.38 -15.90
N SER A 706 -10.06 12.00 -17.11
CA SER A 706 -11.20 11.79 -17.97
C SER A 706 -11.14 10.38 -18.57
N ALA A 707 -12.28 9.70 -18.67
CA ALA A 707 -12.39 8.39 -19.31
C ALA A 707 -11.83 8.37 -20.75
N VAL A 708 -11.81 9.53 -21.42
CA VAL A 708 -11.27 9.72 -22.78
C VAL A 708 -9.73 9.85 -22.79
N GLN A 709 -9.11 10.26 -21.69
CA GLN A 709 -7.63 10.40 -21.61
C GLN A 709 -6.92 9.07 -21.30
N SER A 710 -7.62 8.04 -20.84
CA SER A 710 -7.06 6.69 -20.83
C SER A 710 -6.80 6.14 -22.24
N VAL A 711 -7.33 6.79 -23.26
CA VAL A 711 -7.21 6.42 -24.69
C VAL A 711 -6.29 7.37 -25.48
N THR A 712 -6.02 8.61 -25.02
CA THR A 712 -5.44 9.66 -25.88
C THR A 712 -4.29 10.46 -25.28
N HIS A 713 -3.29 9.85 -24.62
CA HIS A 713 -1.97 10.49 -24.57
C HIS A 713 -1.10 9.89 -25.68
N SER A 714 -1.38 10.34 -26.92
CA SER A 714 -0.54 10.11 -28.08
C SER A 714 0.46 11.24 -28.23
N ALA A 715 1.72 10.94 -28.02
CA ALA A 715 2.77 11.72 -28.64
C ALA A 715 2.68 11.52 -30.14
N THR A 716 2.41 12.59 -30.88
CA THR A 716 2.40 12.60 -32.35
C THR A 716 3.83 12.36 -32.82
N ILE A 717 4.14 11.12 -33.15
CA ILE A 717 5.37 10.80 -33.87
C ILE A 717 5.07 11.05 -35.36
N HIS A 718 5.70 12.07 -35.95
CA HIS A 718 5.76 12.23 -37.38
C HIS A 718 6.50 11.05 -37.97
N ALA A 719 5.78 10.05 -38.47
CA ALA A 719 6.34 9.01 -39.31
C ALA A 719 6.31 9.49 -40.78
N ASP A 720 7.47 9.48 -41.37
CA ASP A 720 7.72 9.85 -42.76
C ASP A 720 6.92 8.92 -43.72
N LYS A 721 6.15 9.51 -44.62
CA LYS A 721 5.15 8.87 -45.50
C LYS A 721 5.76 8.19 -46.74
N THR A 722 6.83 7.46 -46.63
CA THR A 722 7.40 6.81 -47.82
C THR A 722 7.67 5.34 -47.62
N THR A 723 6.65 4.51 -47.55
CA THR A 723 6.65 3.11 -48.04
C THR A 723 5.36 2.38 -47.61
N ALA A 724 4.24 2.68 -48.27
CA ALA A 724 3.07 1.81 -48.17
C ALA A 724 2.46 1.69 -49.60
N LYS A 725 2.81 0.64 -50.31
CA LYS A 725 2.03 0.22 -51.49
C LYS A 725 1.61 -1.23 -51.35
N SER A 726 0.30 -1.39 -51.37
CA SER A 726 -0.55 -2.51 -51.73
C SER A 726 -0.37 -3.86 -51.06
N LEU A 727 -1.38 -4.26 -50.29
CA LEU A 727 -1.95 -5.62 -50.30
C LEU A 727 -3.42 -5.56 -49.84
N ALA A 728 -4.29 -6.26 -50.55
CA ALA A 728 -5.73 -6.27 -50.38
C ALA A 728 -6.20 -7.17 -49.21
N PRO A 729 -7.44 -7.00 -48.72
CA PRO A 729 -7.83 -7.45 -47.40
C PRO A 729 -8.31 -8.91 -47.37
N HIS A 730 -7.76 -9.71 -46.48
CA HIS A 730 -8.44 -10.86 -45.87
C HIS A 730 -8.90 -10.48 -44.46
N SER A 731 -10.07 -10.92 -44.09
CA SER A 731 -10.92 -10.47 -42.98
C SER A 731 -10.42 -10.78 -41.56
N VAL A 732 -9.21 -10.35 -41.25
CA VAL A 732 -8.69 -10.05 -39.92
C VAL A 732 -7.95 -8.74 -40.11
N SER A 733 -8.44 -7.64 -39.53
CA SER A 733 -7.87 -6.32 -39.78
C SER A 733 -6.45 -6.24 -39.24
N ALA A 734 -5.46 -6.28 -40.15
CA ALA A 734 -4.10 -5.84 -39.80
C ALA A 734 -4.06 -4.32 -39.87
N CYS A 735 -3.87 -3.64 -38.75
CA CYS A 735 -3.71 -2.19 -38.72
C CYS A 735 -2.27 -1.78 -39.02
N ALA A 736 -2.10 -0.72 -39.78
CA ALA A 736 -0.80 -0.14 -40.11
C ALA A 736 -0.13 0.46 -38.86
N LEU A 737 1.19 0.50 -38.85
CA LEU A 737 2.08 0.97 -37.74
C LEU A 737 1.68 2.29 -37.04
N GLY A 738 0.87 3.13 -37.69
CA GLY A 738 0.41 4.40 -37.11
C GLY A 738 -0.57 4.29 -35.95
N HIS A 739 -1.20 3.15 -35.69
CA HIS A 739 -2.09 2.92 -34.56
C HIS A 739 -1.40 2.24 -33.35
N PHE A 740 -0.15 1.84 -33.51
CA PHE A 740 0.59 1.15 -32.48
C PHE A 740 0.76 1.95 -31.19
N SER A 741 1.08 3.23 -31.31
CA SER A 741 1.40 4.08 -30.15
C SER A 741 0.23 4.17 -29.17
N ASN A 742 -1.01 4.14 -29.68
CA ASN A 742 -2.20 4.33 -28.85
C ASN A 742 -2.62 3.07 -28.09
N VAL A 743 -2.21 1.87 -28.53
CA VAL A 743 -2.61 0.60 -27.93
C VAL A 743 -1.69 0.21 -26.76
N PHE A 744 -0.39 0.46 -26.91
CA PHE A 744 0.62 0.01 -25.94
C PHE A 744 1.33 1.14 -25.17
N GLN A 745 1.17 2.41 -25.60
CA GLN A 745 1.73 3.54 -24.87
C GLN A 745 0.72 4.09 -23.88
N GLU A 746 1.05 4.03 -22.62
CA GLU A 746 0.49 4.83 -21.54
C GLU A 746 1.58 4.98 -20.47
N GLY A 747 1.90 6.21 -20.18
CA GLY A 747 2.85 6.62 -19.17
C GLY A 747 4.09 7.30 -19.75
N GLU A 748 4.19 8.58 -19.50
CA GLU A 748 5.44 9.31 -19.73
C GLU A 748 6.55 8.70 -18.87
N PRO A 749 7.78 8.60 -19.38
CA PRO A 749 8.94 8.34 -18.53
C PRO A 749 9.23 9.61 -17.74
N LEU A 750 9.25 9.51 -16.44
CA LEU A 750 10.03 10.40 -15.58
C LEU A 750 11.52 10.12 -15.76
#